data_07aefd20a7414c058974ee0cd19cd85e
#
_entry.id   07aefd20a7414c058974ee0cd19cd85e
#
_cell.length_a   1.000
_cell.length_b   1.000
_cell.length_c   1.000
_cell.angle_alpha   90.00
_cell.angle_beta   90.00
_cell.angle_gamma   90.00
#
_symmetry.space_group_name_H-M   'P 1'
#
loop_
_entity.id
_entity.type
_entity.pdbx_description
1 polymer ?
#
loop_
_entity_poly.entity_id
_entity_poly.type
_entity_poly.pdbx_seq_one_letter_code
_entity_poly.pdbx_strand_id
1 'polypeptide(L)'
;MMRRELTAVITTRQTLLLLLKPLSSLATATPPPDISSELFAVLSHRNWQKHPSLRNLIPSISPSHVSSLFARNLHPQIALSFFRWIAGIPRYKHTVHSHSSLLLNILLPNCWLDAAEKIRISMLKACDSPEDARFVLDLLRRMNNGGSGFVEFKLTLRSYNWLLISVSKFLLIDDVKTVYLEMLADKIPPDIVTLNTMVVAYCKLGNVAGANLYVSKIVQAGFSPTSFTYSSLIMGHCRNKDVDNAFKIFEVMPDKGCPRDVVSYNYLIRGFCEAHRIDEALKLFSHLGQGGDNCFPNVRTYTVLIHALCGSRRKLEAINLFKEMIEKGCEPNVYTYCVLIDSMCKENKLDYARKVLNQMLEKGLSPNVVTYNALINGYCKEGTVEAALEILALMESNVCCPDVHTFSVLIDGLCKRNNVHQAMALLNKMLERKLSPNLVTYNSLLRGQCKGGHFDSAYRLLNLMTHSGLAPDQITYCIFIDGLCKWKRLQEAQTMFDTLKKNGIKSSTEMFTALIDGYCKIGKIDDALSLFDTMLAEDCLPNSYAINALIHGLFKEKKMIEASSVMEKMLSIGVKPTVPHYNILINHVLKEGDFDRAHQLLNKMVSVGNKPTLITYNTLIQAYCTLGNINEAEKLMNKMNGEGISADSLTYTFLIDGYVRMGLIDCAFDVLKRMFDSGCEPCHRTYSFLIKHLSNQKLVMTNSKAVGLDIMLNVSGNITDIWKTMDFEIALELFEKMVGHGCAPNMNTYGELIVRLCKERNLEVAQRLYDHMRDMGISPNEDIYNSLVNCCCEMHVYGEAAILVHTMIEHGYLPALESCKLLVCGLFDEENDEKAKEVFCHMLRCGYNYDEVAWKLLLDGLIKRGHLNRGSELLTVMEKMGCQLHPETNRMLTEGLNGT
;
A
#
# COMPACT_ATOMS: atom_id res chain seq x y z
N MET A 1 5.30 38.83 -17.46
CA MET A 1 4.97 37.63 -16.69
C MET A 1 5.91 37.38 -15.49
N MET A 2 7.22 37.48 -15.58
CA MET A 2 8.15 37.28 -14.46
C MET A 2 8.05 38.25 -13.27
N ARG A 3 7.48 39.46 -13.42
CA ARG A 3 7.32 40.43 -12.30
C ARG A 3 6.06 40.26 -11.47
N ARG A 4 5.04 39.54 -11.97
CA ARG A 4 3.83 39.24 -11.19
C ARG A 4 3.96 37.96 -10.34
N GLU A 5 4.79 37.03 -10.77
CA GLU A 5 5.09 35.81 -9.98
C GLU A 5 6.02 36.12 -8.79
N LEU A 6 6.91 37.12 -8.91
CA LEU A 6 7.75 37.58 -7.78
C LEU A 6 6.97 38.25 -6.68
N THR A 7 5.88 38.95 -7.00
CA THR A 7 5.02 39.63 -5.99
C THR A 7 4.11 38.63 -5.26
N ALA A 8 3.67 37.55 -5.93
CA ALA A 8 2.91 36.46 -5.29
C ALA A 8 3.78 35.61 -4.35
N VAL A 9 5.06 35.43 -4.68
CA VAL A 9 6.04 34.68 -3.85
C VAL A 9 6.46 35.50 -2.61
N ILE A 10 6.46 36.83 -2.70
CA ILE A 10 6.81 37.72 -1.57
C ILE A 10 5.65 37.81 -0.58
N THR A 11 4.39 37.81 -1.05
CA THR A 11 3.19 37.83 -0.16
C THR A 11 2.99 36.50 0.56
N THR A 12 3.30 35.36 -0.06
CA THR A 12 3.29 34.07 0.62
C THR A 12 4.44 33.92 1.62
N ARG A 13 5.59 34.57 1.38
CA ARG A 13 6.72 34.54 2.31
C ARG A 13 6.44 35.42 3.56
N GLN A 14 5.67 36.49 3.43
CA GLN A 14 5.26 37.34 4.60
C GLN A 14 4.16 36.66 5.43
N THR A 15 3.24 35.93 4.85
CA THR A 15 2.23 35.17 5.61
C THR A 15 2.84 33.94 6.29
N LEU A 16 3.87 33.28 5.73
CA LEU A 16 4.59 32.19 6.39
C LEU A 16 5.56 32.68 7.49
N LEU A 17 6.09 33.93 7.38
CA LEU A 17 6.91 34.55 8.41
C LEU A 17 6.06 35.05 9.59
N LEU A 18 4.79 35.30 9.40
CA LEU A 18 3.84 35.64 10.48
C LEU A 18 3.38 34.40 11.28
N LEU A 19 3.51 33.21 10.71
CA LEU A 19 3.25 31.91 11.39
C LEU A 19 4.48 31.32 12.07
N LEU A 20 5.69 31.87 11.84
CA LEU A 20 6.96 31.45 12.42
C LEU A 20 7.57 32.53 13.33
N LYS A 21 6.76 33.37 13.99
CA LYS A 21 7.28 34.11 15.12
C LYS A 21 7.57 33.14 16.26
N PRO A 22 8.81 33.10 16.76
CA PRO A 22 9.10 32.31 17.94
C PRO A 22 8.27 32.85 19.10
N LEU A 23 7.66 31.99 19.87
CA LEU A 23 6.98 32.22 21.14
C LEU A 23 7.95 32.77 22.22
N SER A 24 8.71 33.80 21.93
CA SER A 24 9.64 34.46 22.86
C SER A 24 9.20 35.86 23.33
N SER A 25 7.94 36.26 23.09
CA SER A 25 7.44 37.54 23.57
C SER A 25 6.07 37.46 24.28
N LEU A 26 5.88 36.37 25.08
CA LEU A 26 4.88 36.31 26.14
C LEU A 26 5.55 35.86 27.44
N ALA A 27 6.56 36.59 27.85
CA ALA A 27 7.22 36.42 29.13
C ALA A 27 6.84 37.54 30.07
N THR A 28 5.61 37.56 30.55
CA THR A 28 5.22 38.07 31.88
C THR A 28 3.97 37.31 32.33
N ALA A 29 4.01 35.95 32.22
CA ALA A 29 3.17 35.12 33.05
C ALA A 29 4.07 34.63 34.22
N THR A 30 3.69 34.94 35.45
CA THR A 30 4.22 34.29 36.67
C THR A 30 4.45 32.82 36.40
N PRO A 31 5.58 32.23 36.83
CA PRO A 31 5.81 30.81 36.65
C PRO A 31 4.59 30.04 37.16
N PRO A 32 4.13 29.01 36.45
CA PRO A 32 2.98 28.22 36.88
C PRO A 32 3.25 27.75 38.33
N PRO A 33 2.26 27.84 39.22
CA PRO A 33 2.45 27.50 40.63
C PRO A 33 3.06 26.10 40.71
N ASP A 34 4.15 25.97 41.44
CA ASP A 34 4.83 24.66 41.60
C ASP A 34 3.88 23.69 42.30
N ILE A 35 3.24 22.81 41.51
CA ILE A 35 2.24 21.82 41.99
C ILE A 35 2.77 21.03 43.20
N SER A 36 4.09 20.79 43.25
CA SER A 36 4.71 20.09 44.35
C SER A 36 4.68 20.90 45.66
N SER A 37 4.76 22.24 45.53
CA SER A 37 4.65 23.16 46.67
C SER A 37 3.22 23.28 47.21
N GLU A 38 2.26 23.31 46.31
CA GLU A 38 0.83 23.32 46.67
C GLU A 38 0.44 22.00 47.34
N LEU A 39 0.90 20.84 46.77
CA LEU A 39 0.68 19.53 47.40
C LEU A 39 1.32 19.43 48.79
N PHE A 40 2.51 19.99 48.96
CA PHE A 40 3.16 20.01 50.26
C PHE A 40 2.36 20.79 51.32
N ALA A 41 1.85 21.97 50.93
CA ALA A 41 1.00 22.81 51.76
C ALA A 41 -0.29 22.08 52.16
N VAL A 42 -0.97 21.41 51.21
CA VAL A 42 -2.19 20.63 51.46
C VAL A 42 -1.90 19.45 52.40
N LEU A 43 -0.82 18.72 52.19
CA LEU A 43 -0.45 17.55 53.04
C LEU A 43 0.00 17.91 54.45
N SER A 44 0.35 19.16 54.69
CA SER A 44 0.66 19.68 56.01
C SER A 44 -0.59 19.88 56.93
N HIS A 45 -1.79 19.83 56.34
CA HIS A 45 -3.04 19.92 57.09
C HIS A 45 -3.44 18.55 57.70
N ARG A 46 -4.00 18.57 58.90
CA ARG A 46 -4.36 17.35 59.69
C ARG A 46 -5.39 16.44 58.98
N ASN A 47 -6.25 17.04 58.13
CA ASN A 47 -7.27 16.30 57.32
C ASN A 47 -7.09 16.48 55.80
N TRP A 48 -5.85 16.38 55.30
CA TRP A 48 -5.50 16.61 53.95
C TRP A 48 -6.37 15.87 52.90
N GLN A 49 -6.86 14.63 53.18
CA GLN A 49 -7.67 13.84 52.26
C GLN A 49 -9.02 14.49 51.91
N LYS A 50 -9.54 15.35 52.76
CA LYS A 50 -10.81 16.04 52.57
C LYS A 50 -10.63 17.51 52.05
N HIS A 51 -9.38 17.94 51.85
CA HIS A 51 -9.08 19.30 51.44
C HIS A 51 -9.59 19.59 50.02
N PRO A 52 -10.38 20.67 49.78
CA PRO A 52 -11.00 20.93 48.48
C PRO A 52 -9.97 21.14 47.36
N SER A 53 -8.83 21.80 47.66
CA SER A 53 -7.78 22.06 46.68
C SER A 53 -7.18 20.76 46.11
N LEU A 54 -7.21 19.64 46.86
CA LEU A 54 -6.68 18.37 46.41
C LEU A 54 -7.45 17.82 45.20
N ARG A 55 -8.80 18.02 45.17
CA ARG A 55 -9.63 17.56 44.05
C ARG A 55 -9.28 18.31 42.75
N ASN A 56 -8.92 19.57 42.84
CA ASN A 56 -8.54 20.41 41.71
C ASN A 56 -7.15 20.04 41.19
N LEU A 57 -6.25 19.58 42.05
CA LEU A 57 -4.88 19.20 41.69
C LEU A 57 -4.78 17.80 41.08
N ILE A 58 -5.70 16.88 41.40
CA ILE A 58 -5.68 15.47 40.92
C ILE A 58 -5.39 15.34 39.41
N PRO A 59 -6.09 16.06 38.50
CA PRO A 59 -5.87 15.90 37.06
C PRO A 59 -4.47 16.31 36.59
N SER A 60 -3.78 17.17 37.34
CA SER A 60 -2.47 17.74 36.99
C SER A 60 -1.29 17.06 37.69
N ILE A 61 -1.56 16.12 38.63
CA ILE A 61 -0.50 15.41 39.35
C ILE A 61 0.20 14.42 38.42
N SER A 62 1.50 14.61 38.25
CA SER A 62 2.40 13.67 37.55
C SER A 62 3.32 12.94 38.54
N PRO A 63 3.90 11.79 38.15
CA PRO A 63 4.86 11.08 38.99
C PRO A 63 6.11 11.91 39.34
N SER A 64 6.50 12.86 38.50
CA SER A 64 7.59 13.80 38.75
C SER A 64 7.27 14.76 39.88
N HIS A 65 6.04 15.30 39.96
CA HIS A 65 5.60 16.15 41.07
C HIS A 65 5.61 15.40 42.41
N VAL A 66 5.22 14.11 42.39
CA VAL A 66 5.23 13.25 43.55
C VAL A 66 6.67 12.94 44.01
N SER A 67 7.60 12.74 43.05
CA SER A 67 9.02 12.55 43.38
C SER A 67 9.64 13.81 44.03
N SER A 68 9.34 15.01 43.49
CA SER A 68 9.78 16.29 44.03
C SER A 68 9.17 16.59 45.40
N LEU A 69 7.93 16.16 45.63
CA LEU A 69 7.23 16.28 46.89
C LEU A 69 7.96 15.46 47.99
N PHE A 70 8.38 14.21 47.68
CA PHE A 70 9.09 13.34 48.62
C PHE A 70 10.57 13.75 48.82
N ALA A 71 11.08 14.66 48.04
CA ALA A 71 12.37 15.30 48.33
C ALA A 71 12.29 16.34 49.46
N ARG A 72 11.07 16.70 49.91
CA ARG A 72 10.82 17.62 51.01
C ARG A 72 10.60 16.84 52.30
N ASN A 73 10.87 17.47 53.47
CA ASN A 73 10.79 16.85 54.77
C ASN A 73 9.32 16.66 55.20
N LEU A 74 8.69 15.57 54.77
CA LEU A 74 7.33 15.18 55.15
C LEU A 74 7.35 14.12 56.25
N HIS A 75 6.40 14.17 57.13
CA HIS A 75 6.25 13.13 58.17
C HIS A 75 5.99 11.76 57.50
N PRO A 76 6.71 10.67 57.89
CA PRO A 76 6.66 9.38 57.21
C PRO A 76 5.25 8.77 57.12
N GLN A 77 4.41 8.97 58.12
CA GLN A 77 3.02 8.46 58.12
C GLN A 77 2.15 9.16 57.11
N ILE A 78 2.33 10.47 56.91
CA ILE A 78 1.60 11.27 55.94
C ILE A 78 2.07 10.90 54.51
N ALA A 79 3.35 10.79 54.32
CA ALA A 79 3.95 10.41 53.02
C ALA A 79 3.48 9.03 52.57
N LEU A 80 3.48 8.01 53.47
CA LEU A 80 2.97 6.67 53.15
C LEU A 80 1.46 6.64 52.91
N SER A 81 0.68 7.39 53.70
CA SER A 81 -0.78 7.44 53.48
C SER A 81 -1.11 8.13 52.15
N PHE A 82 -0.41 9.19 51.78
CA PHE A 82 -0.54 9.86 50.48
C PHE A 82 -0.11 8.96 49.32
N PHE A 83 1.02 8.27 49.45
CA PHE A 83 1.51 7.34 48.45
C PHE A 83 0.47 6.23 48.14
N ARG A 84 -0.14 5.65 49.14
CA ARG A 84 -1.18 4.64 48.97
C ARG A 84 -2.48 5.20 48.43
N TRP A 85 -2.85 6.40 48.88
CA TRP A 85 -4.07 7.06 48.43
C TRP A 85 -4.01 7.43 46.94
N ILE A 86 -2.90 8.01 46.47
CA ILE A 86 -2.76 8.41 45.06
C ILE A 86 -2.66 7.19 44.11
N ALA A 87 -2.14 6.06 44.58
CA ALA A 87 -2.14 4.81 43.81
C ALA A 87 -3.54 4.28 43.52
N GLY A 88 -4.57 4.69 44.28
CA GLY A 88 -5.97 4.35 44.05
C GLY A 88 -6.67 5.22 43.03
N ILE A 89 -6.02 6.27 42.50
CA ILE A 89 -6.65 7.18 41.52
C ILE A 89 -6.60 6.59 40.12
N PRO A 90 -7.74 6.48 39.41
CA PRO A 90 -7.73 6.05 38.02
C PRO A 90 -6.80 6.92 37.17
N ARG A 91 -5.98 6.32 36.31
CA ARG A 91 -4.97 6.94 35.42
C ARG A 91 -3.64 7.35 36.07
N TYR A 92 -3.45 7.21 37.40
CA TYR A 92 -2.16 7.46 38.03
C TYR A 92 -1.40 6.14 38.28
N LYS A 93 -0.13 6.08 37.90
CA LYS A 93 0.77 4.96 38.15
C LYS A 93 2.10 5.50 38.72
N HIS A 94 2.55 4.95 39.87
CA HIS A 94 3.84 5.28 40.39
C HIS A 94 4.98 4.83 39.48
N THR A 95 5.98 5.68 39.31
CA THR A 95 7.23 5.33 38.64
C THR A 95 8.29 4.87 39.66
N VAL A 96 9.35 4.25 39.16
CA VAL A 96 10.50 3.85 39.98
C VAL A 96 11.07 5.04 40.76
N HIS A 97 11.15 6.22 40.15
CA HIS A 97 11.64 7.45 40.76
C HIS A 97 10.78 7.93 41.94
N SER A 98 9.45 7.79 41.87
CA SER A 98 8.57 8.15 42.98
C SER A 98 8.74 7.22 44.20
N HIS A 99 8.99 5.93 43.96
CA HIS A 99 9.29 4.94 45.00
C HIS A 99 10.67 5.23 45.60
N SER A 100 11.70 5.47 44.79
CA SER A 100 13.05 5.74 45.26
C SER A 100 13.13 7.02 46.10
N SER A 101 12.42 8.09 45.71
CA SER A 101 12.38 9.34 46.47
C SER A 101 11.72 9.15 47.83
N LEU A 102 10.60 8.41 47.90
CA LEU A 102 9.97 8.07 49.19
C LEU A 102 10.87 7.24 50.09
N LEU A 103 11.56 6.26 49.50
CA LEU A 103 12.44 5.32 50.21
C LEU A 103 13.64 6.04 50.82
N LEU A 104 14.38 6.80 50.00
CA LEU A 104 15.66 7.43 50.36
C LEU A 104 15.49 8.67 51.24
N ASN A 105 14.50 9.52 50.93
CA ASN A 105 14.39 10.83 51.58
C ASN A 105 13.51 10.81 52.87
N ILE A 106 12.61 9.84 52.97
CA ILE A 106 11.63 9.82 54.05
C ILE A 106 11.72 8.58 54.94
N LEU A 107 11.66 7.37 54.32
CA LEU A 107 11.51 6.16 55.15
C LEU A 107 12.82 5.72 55.82
N LEU A 108 13.92 5.69 55.08
CA LEU A 108 15.22 5.29 55.60
C LEU A 108 15.78 6.26 56.62
N PRO A 109 15.78 7.60 56.41
CA PRO A 109 16.26 8.54 57.42
C PRO A 109 15.49 8.50 58.70
N ASN A 110 14.20 8.12 58.65
CA ASN A 110 13.34 8.00 59.84
C ASN A 110 13.28 6.56 60.43
N CYS A 111 14.13 5.63 59.95
CA CYS A 111 14.21 4.26 60.44
C CYS A 111 12.92 3.43 60.34
N TRP A 112 12.07 3.70 59.32
CA TRP A 112 10.83 2.96 59.06
C TRP A 112 11.12 1.72 58.19
N LEU A 113 11.90 0.76 58.71
CA LEU A 113 12.50 -0.34 57.94
C LEU A 113 11.46 -1.28 57.33
N ASP A 114 10.38 -1.64 58.07
CA ASP A 114 9.32 -2.51 57.55
C ASP A 114 8.53 -1.86 56.39
N ALA A 115 8.29 -0.55 56.48
CA ALA A 115 7.64 0.20 55.42
C ALA A 115 8.57 0.35 54.21
N ALA A 116 9.87 0.60 54.48
CA ALA A 116 10.90 0.69 53.45
C ALA A 116 11.03 -0.60 52.64
N GLU A 117 10.98 -1.77 53.29
CA GLU A 117 11.01 -3.09 52.60
C GLU A 117 9.81 -3.27 51.67
N LYS A 118 8.59 -2.91 52.12
CA LYS A 118 7.38 -2.99 51.28
C LYS A 118 7.44 -2.06 50.07
N ILE A 119 7.99 -0.85 50.27
CA ILE A 119 8.15 0.11 49.16
C ILE A 119 9.26 -0.34 48.19
N ARG A 120 10.36 -0.91 48.70
CA ARG A 120 11.40 -1.52 47.87
C ARG A 120 10.86 -2.62 46.98
N ILE A 121 10.06 -3.53 47.52
CA ILE A 121 9.43 -4.58 46.72
C ILE A 121 8.43 -3.98 45.70
N SER A 122 7.66 -2.96 46.12
CA SER A 122 6.76 -2.25 45.17
C SER A 122 7.53 -1.57 44.06
N MET A 123 8.68 -0.96 44.31
CA MET A 123 9.58 -0.38 43.34
C MET A 123 10.08 -1.41 42.33
N LEU A 124 10.53 -2.58 42.78
CA LEU A 124 10.96 -3.69 41.94
C LEU A 124 9.86 -4.19 41.00
N LYS A 125 8.61 -4.20 41.47
CA LYS A 125 7.45 -4.55 40.65
C LYS A 125 7.07 -3.48 39.64
N ALA A 126 7.39 -2.22 39.88
CA ALA A 126 7.07 -1.08 39.06
C ALA A 126 8.06 -0.85 37.90
N CYS A 127 9.09 -1.69 37.75
CA CYS A 127 10.03 -1.60 36.63
C CYS A 127 9.34 -1.97 35.31
N ASP A 128 9.20 -1.00 34.42
CA ASP A 128 8.55 -1.18 33.12
C ASP A 128 9.56 -1.10 31.93
N SER A 129 10.79 -0.66 32.18
CA SER A 129 11.86 -0.56 31.17
C SER A 129 13.18 -1.21 31.64
N PRO A 130 14.09 -1.58 30.71
CA PRO A 130 15.45 -2.06 31.05
C PRO A 130 16.24 -1.00 31.80
N GLU A 131 16.01 0.29 31.51
CA GLU A 131 16.70 1.42 32.15
C GLU A 131 16.26 1.54 33.61
N ASP A 132 14.95 1.39 33.90
CA ASP A 132 14.41 1.34 35.24
C ASP A 132 15.03 0.19 36.06
N ALA A 133 15.14 -1.01 35.45
CA ALA A 133 15.71 -2.17 36.11
C ALA A 133 17.19 -1.95 36.47
N ARG A 134 17.98 -1.34 35.57
CA ARG A 134 19.40 -0.98 35.84
C ARG A 134 19.52 0.10 36.91
N PHE A 135 18.70 1.14 36.83
CA PHE A 135 18.66 2.19 37.86
C PHE A 135 18.36 1.62 39.24
N VAL A 136 17.34 0.77 39.35
CA VAL A 136 17.01 0.12 40.63
C VAL A 136 18.14 -0.79 41.13
N LEU A 137 18.76 -1.54 40.25
CA LEU A 137 19.88 -2.40 40.55
C LEU A 137 21.05 -1.60 41.13
N ASP A 138 21.45 -0.52 40.50
CA ASP A 138 22.54 0.37 40.94
C ASP A 138 22.19 1.03 42.29
N LEU A 139 20.97 1.51 42.45
CA LEU A 139 20.48 2.08 43.70
C LEU A 139 20.53 1.08 44.86
N LEU A 140 20.02 -0.14 44.62
CA LEU A 140 20.01 -1.18 45.67
C LEU A 140 21.39 -1.66 46.04
N ARG A 141 22.33 -1.73 45.09
CA ARG A 141 23.76 -2.00 45.35
C ARG A 141 24.37 -0.95 46.26
N ARG A 142 24.13 0.33 46.01
CA ARG A 142 24.62 1.45 46.84
C ARG A 142 24.04 1.38 48.25
N MET A 143 22.77 1.04 48.41
CA MET A 143 22.12 0.89 49.69
C MET A 143 22.61 -0.34 50.46
N ASN A 144 22.88 -1.47 49.78
CA ASN A 144 23.38 -2.70 50.41
C ASN A 144 24.81 -2.55 50.95
N ASN A 145 25.63 -1.74 50.24
CA ASN A 145 27.04 -1.55 50.53
C ASN A 145 27.34 -0.35 51.47
N GLY A 146 26.30 0.40 51.92
CA GLY A 146 26.50 1.54 52.81
C GLY A 146 27.40 2.65 52.27
N GLY A 147 27.33 2.95 50.95
CA GLY A 147 28.12 3.96 50.27
C GLY A 147 27.91 5.36 50.85
N SER A 148 28.88 6.28 50.70
CA SER A 148 28.83 7.63 51.24
C SER A 148 27.52 8.36 50.95
N GLY A 149 26.73 8.65 51.97
CA GLY A 149 25.42 9.31 51.89
C GLY A 149 24.19 8.38 51.94
N PHE A 150 24.35 7.06 51.97
CA PHE A 150 23.23 6.11 52.07
C PHE A 150 23.22 5.40 53.45
N VAL A 151 22.02 5.25 54.04
CA VAL A 151 21.84 4.40 55.20
C VAL A 151 21.98 2.96 54.74
N GLU A 152 22.83 2.17 55.43
CA GLU A 152 23.00 0.75 55.11
C GLU A 152 21.65 0.03 55.31
N PHE A 153 21.11 -0.54 54.24
CA PHE A 153 19.85 -1.25 54.23
C PHE A 153 19.96 -2.54 53.44
N LYS A 154 20.34 -3.61 54.15
CA LYS A 154 20.66 -4.91 53.55
C LYS A 154 19.50 -5.51 52.80
N LEU A 155 19.81 -6.19 51.71
CA LEU A 155 18.86 -6.91 50.91
C LEU A 155 18.43 -8.20 51.63
N THR A 156 17.15 -8.47 51.62
CA THR A 156 16.56 -9.73 52.12
C THR A 156 16.43 -10.74 50.97
N LEU A 157 16.28 -12.03 51.31
CA LEU A 157 16.02 -13.08 50.31
C LEU A 157 14.85 -12.70 49.39
N ARG A 158 13.77 -12.10 49.95
CA ARG A 158 12.61 -11.67 49.18
C ARG A 158 12.92 -10.52 48.20
N SER A 159 13.76 -9.58 48.63
CA SER A 159 14.23 -8.50 47.77
C SER A 159 15.13 -8.99 46.61
N TYR A 160 16.04 -9.93 46.89
CA TYR A 160 16.85 -10.58 45.85
C TYR A 160 15.98 -11.33 44.83
N ASN A 161 15.00 -12.10 45.29
CA ASN A 161 14.09 -12.81 44.39
C ASN A 161 13.33 -11.86 43.46
N TRP A 162 12.76 -10.77 43.99
CA TRP A 162 12.09 -9.77 43.14
C TRP A 162 13.04 -9.03 42.23
N LEU A 163 14.27 -8.75 42.67
CA LEU A 163 15.29 -8.14 41.83
C LEU A 163 15.68 -9.05 40.67
N LEU A 164 15.94 -10.33 40.92
CA LEU A 164 16.21 -11.33 39.88
C LEU A 164 15.04 -11.47 38.93
N ILE A 165 13.79 -11.48 39.39
CA ILE A 165 12.59 -11.52 38.56
C ILE A 165 12.52 -10.28 37.68
N SER A 166 12.76 -9.08 38.23
CA SER A 166 12.68 -7.82 37.48
C SER A 166 13.77 -7.73 36.42
N VAL A 167 15.02 -8.08 36.72
CA VAL A 167 16.12 -8.08 35.77
C VAL A 167 15.95 -9.16 34.70
N SER A 168 15.45 -10.37 35.09
CA SER A 168 15.15 -11.45 34.12
C SER A 168 14.01 -11.14 33.14
N LYS A 169 13.10 -10.23 33.51
CA LYS A 169 12.00 -9.75 32.65
C LYS A 169 12.56 -9.08 31.38
N PHE A 170 13.66 -8.36 31.52
CA PHE A 170 14.29 -7.60 30.44
C PHE A 170 15.46 -8.31 29.76
N LEU A 171 15.67 -9.60 30.03
CA LEU A 171 16.74 -10.44 29.44
C LEU A 171 18.17 -9.96 29.73
N LEU A 172 18.41 -9.24 30.84
CA LEU A 172 19.73 -8.74 31.27
C LEU A 172 20.48 -9.86 32.01
N ILE A 173 20.99 -10.85 31.26
CA ILE A 173 21.52 -12.10 31.87
C ILE A 173 22.79 -11.89 32.69
N ASP A 174 23.67 -10.95 32.29
CA ASP A 174 24.91 -10.69 33.03
C ASP A 174 24.60 -10.01 34.35
N ASP A 175 23.59 -9.12 34.38
CA ASP A 175 23.11 -8.53 35.61
C ASP A 175 22.41 -9.58 36.51
N VAL A 176 21.65 -10.54 35.93
CA VAL A 176 21.05 -11.67 36.67
C VAL A 176 22.12 -12.54 37.33
N LYS A 177 23.22 -12.87 36.59
CA LYS A 177 24.35 -13.63 37.13
C LYS A 177 25.04 -12.87 38.27
N THR A 178 25.34 -11.59 38.10
CA THR A 178 25.98 -10.76 39.10
C THR A 178 25.15 -10.65 40.36
N VAL A 179 23.84 -10.40 40.25
CA VAL A 179 22.90 -10.35 41.39
C VAL A 179 22.85 -11.69 42.15
N TYR A 180 22.84 -12.83 41.42
CA TYR A 180 22.91 -14.15 42.06
C TYR A 180 24.22 -14.37 42.79
N LEU A 181 25.36 -13.91 42.28
CA LEU A 181 26.66 -14.00 42.93
C LEU A 181 26.74 -13.07 44.15
N GLU A 182 26.19 -11.85 44.07
CA GLU A 182 26.07 -10.91 45.19
C GLU A 182 25.24 -11.50 46.32
N MET A 183 24.14 -12.15 46.03
CA MET A 183 23.30 -12.88 47.00
C MET A 183 24.09 -13.96 47.75
N LEU A 184 24.91 -14.73 47.03
CA LEU A 184 25.77 -15.75 47.63
C LEU A 184 26.88 -15.12 48.49
N ALA A 185 27.46 -13.98 48.05
CA ALA A 185 28.46 -13.23 48.80
C ALA A 185 27.90 -12.66 50.12
N ASP A 186 26.63 -12.24 50.10
CA ASP A 186 25.90 -11.80 51.30
C ASP A 186 25.47 -12.98 52.23
N LYS A 187 25.90 -14.22 51.90
CA LYS A 187 25.59 -15.44 52.65
C LYS A 187 24.11 -15.74 52.79
N ILE A 188 23.29 -15.30 51.83
CA ILE A 188 21.85 -15.59 51.74
C ILE A 188 21.70 -16.87 50.94
N PRO A 189 21.17 -17.98 51.48
CA PRO A 189 20.99 -19.22 50.76
C PRO A 189 19.86 -19.05 49.70
N PRO A 190 20.08 -19.48 48.42
CA PRO A 190 19.05 -19.45 47.43
C PRO A 190 17.95 -20.45 47.74
N ASP A 191 16.70 -19.99 47.59
CA ASP A 191 15.53 -20.85 47.69
C ASP A 191 15.07 -21.36 46.30
N ILE A 192 14.02 -22.16 46.29
CA ILE A 192 13.47 -22.71 45.05
C ILE A 192 12.99 -21.61 44.08
N VAL A 193 12.53 -20.45 44.60
CA VAL A 193 12.11 -19.30 43.74
C VAL A 193 13.29 -18.68 43.09
N THR A 194 14.40 -18.48 43.79
CA THR A 194 15.68 -18.00 43.25
C THR A 194 16.16 -18.88 42.10
N LEU A 195 16.28 -20.20 42.37
CA LEU A 195 16.80 -21.15 41.39
C LEU A 195 15.88 -21.31 40.17
N ASN A 196 14.59 -21.34 40.40
CA ASN A 196 13.61 -21.33 39.29
C ASN A 196 13.66 -20.05 38.46
N THR A 197 13.88 -18.88 39.10
CA THR A 197 14.06 -17.61 38.35
C THR A 197 15.31 -17.66 37.48
N MET A 198 16.40 -18.28 37.97
CA MET A 198 17.58 -18.52 37.12
C MET A 198 17.29 -19.44 35.94
N VAL A 199 16.59 -20.55 36.16
CA VAL A 199 16.15 -21.45 35.07
C VAL A 199 15.34 -20.68 34.03
N VAL A 200 14.35 -19.89 34.45
CA VAL A 200 13.54 -19.06 33.55
C VAL A 200 14.39 -18.06 32.78
N ALA A 201 15.32 -17.38 33.40
CA ALA A 201 16.20 -16.39 32.79
C ALA A 201 17.03 -17.03 31.65
N TYR A 202 17.64 -18.17 31.89
CA TYR A 202 18.41 -18.91 30.88
C TYR A 202 17.51 -19.49 29.79
N CYS A 203 16.33 -20.04 30.12
CA CYS A 203 15.37 -20.56 29.14
C CYS A 203 14.80 -19.46 28.23
N LYS A 204 14.58 -18.25 28.76
CA LYS A 204 14.15 -17.10 27.95
C LYS A 204 15.17 -16.69 26.88
N LEU A 205 16.45 -16.98 27.08
CA LEU A 205 17.52 -16.76 26.09
C LEU A 205 17.75 -17.97 25.16
N GLY A 206 17.03 -19.06 25.38
CA GLY A 206 17.30 -20.31 24.67
C GLY A 206 18.55 -21.06 25.16
N ASN A 207 19.22 -20.62 26.21
CA ASN A 207 20.40 -21.32 26.74
C ASN A 207 19.98 -22.44 27.69
N VAL A 208 19.55 -23.53 27.12
CA VAL A 208 19.07 -24.69 27.90
C VAL A 208 20.18 -25.38 28.69
N ALA A 209 21.42 -25.38 28.23
CA ALA A 209 22.57 -25.92 28.96
C ALA A 209 22.79 -25.19 30.28
N GLY A 210 22.74 -23.84 30.25
CA GLY A 210 22.79 -23.03 31.47
C GLY A 210 21.60 -23.25 32.39
N ALA A 211 20.39 -23.45 31.84
CA ALA A 211 19.21 -23.76 32.64
C ALA A 211 19.34 -25.09 33.36
N ASN A 212 19.80 -26.14 32.68
CA ASN A 212 20.01 -27.47 33.26
C ASN A 212 21.02 -27.47 34.44
N LEU A 213 22.05 -26.59 34.42
CA LEU A 213 22.96 -26.40 35.55
C LEU A 213 22.19 -25.97 36.81
N TYR A 214 21.22 -25.06 36.68
CA TYR A 214 20.42 -24.61 37.83
C TYR A 214 19.37 -25.65 38.26
N VAL A 215 18.86 -26.45 37.31
CA VAL A 215 18.01 -27.62 37.68
C VAL A 215 18.82 -28.62 38.52
N SER A 216 20.08 -28.88 38.14
CA SER A 216 20.98 -29.73 38.97
C SER A 216 21.22 -29.12 40.35
N LYS A 217 21.36 -27.81 40.44
CA LYS A 217 21.48 -27.11 41.75
C LYS A 217 20.19 -27.21 42.61
N ILE A 218 18.99 -27.21 41.96
CA ILE A 218 17.72 -27.45 42.67
C ILE A 218 17.77 -28.79 43.40
N VAL A 219 18.17 -29.84 42.67
CA VAL A 219 18.27 -31.19 43.23
C VAL A 219 19.37 -31.30 44.27
N GLN A 220 20.56 -30.70 44.07
CA GLN A 220 21.66 -30.66 45.05
C GLN A 220 21.28 -29.95 46.35
N ALA A 221 20.48 -28.89 46.25
CA ALA A 221 19.96 -28.16 47.42
C ALA A 221 18.82 -28.91 48.17
N GLY A 222 18.48 -30.14 47.74
CA GLY A 222 17.45 -30.95 48.37
C GLY A 222 16.00 -30.57 47.94
N PHE A 223 15.85 -29.71 46.97
CA PHE A 223 14.52 -29.36 46.42
C PHE A 223 14.15 -30.29 45.27
N SER A 224 12.86 -30.58 45.11
CA SER A 224 12.35 -31.28 43.92
C SER A 224 11.96 -30.27 42.83
N PRO A 225 12.35 -30.48 41.56
CA PRO A 225 11.87 -29.69 40.45
C PRO A 225 10.35 -29.70 40.39
N THR A 226 9.74 -28.56 40.15
CA THR A 226 8.28 -28.40 40.10
C THR A 226 7.77 -28.37 38.65
N SER A 227 6.44 -28.46 38.43
CA SER A 227 5.82 -28.28 37.13
C SER A 227 6.26 -26.97 36.47
N PHE A 228 6.48 -25.90 37.25
CA PHE A 228 7.02 -24.63 36.79
C PHE A 228 8.44 -24.74 36.21
N THR A 229 9.30 -25.56 36.87
CA THR A 229 10.69 -25.81 36.38
C THR A 229 10.66 -26.49 35.02
N TYR A 230 9.86 -27.56 34.89
CA TYR A 230 9.73 -28.31 33.63
C TYR A 230 9.08 -27.49 32.54
N SER A 231 8.00 -26.73 32.82
CA SER A 231 7.37 -25.82 31.85
C SER A 231 8.34 -24.75 31.36
N SER A 232 9.26 -24.28 32.22
CA SER A 232 10.32 -23.35 31.85
C SER A 232 11.35 -23.98 30.91
N LEU A 233 11.74 -25.23 31.14
CA LEU A 233 12.62 -25.97 30.24
C LEU A 233 11.98 -26.22 28.87
N ILE A 234 10.70 -26.61 28.84
CA ILE A 234 9.92 -26.77 27.60
C ILE A 234 9.94 -25.46 26.83
N MET A 235 9.68 -24.31 27.50
CA MET A 235 9.78 -22.99 26.88
C MET A 235 11.18 -22.73 26.29
N GLY A 236 12.25 -23.08 27.00
CA GLY A 236 13.63 -22.90 26.56
C GLY A 236 13.97 -23.71 25.31
N HIS A 237 13.61 -25.00 25.27
CA HIS A 237 13.77 -25.85 24.10
C HIS A 237 12.96 -25.37 22.91
N CYS A 238 11.67 -24.97 23.11
CA CYS A 238 10.85 -24.44 22.04
C CYS A 238 11.46 -23.18 21.43
N ARG A 239 12.05 -22.27 22.23
CA ARG A 239 12.75 -21.07 21.72
C ARG A 239 13.98 -21.40 20.89
N ASN A 240 14.65 -22.49 21.20
CA ASN A 240 15.78 -23.00 20.39
C ASN A 240 15.32 -23.78 19.14
N LYS A 241 14.03 -23.80 18.86
CA LYS A 241 13.43 -24.60 17.78
C LYS A 241 13.65 -26.12 17.94
N ASP A 242 14.00 -26.55 19.13
CA ASP A 242 14.22 -27.96 19.49
C ASP A 242 12.96 -28.54 20.14
N VAL A 243 11.91 -28.64 19.34
CA VAL A 243 10.58 -29.01 19.84
C VAL A 243 10.51 -30.48 20.24
N ASP A 244 11.34 -31.34 19.64
CA ASP A 244 11.33 -32.77 19.94
C ASP A 244 11.87 -33.07 21.34
N ASN A 245 12.92 -32.39 21.79
CA ASN A 245 13.39 -32.50 23.19
C ASN A 245 12.43 -31.82 24.17
N ALA A 246 11.75 -30.72 23.75
CA ALA A 246 10.68 -30.14 24.55
C ALA A 246 9.53 -31.15 24.76
N PHE A 247 9.16 -31.89 23.73
CA PHE A 247 8.13 -32.92 23.81
C PHE A 247 8.54 -34.09 24.74
N LYS A 248 9.80 -34.57 24.64
CA LYS A 248 10.32 -35.61 25.57
C LYS A 248 10.23 -35.19 27.02
N ILE A 249 10.59 -33.93 27.32
CA ILE A 249 10.48 -33.41 28.70
C ILE A 249 9.02 -33.37 29.14
N PHE A 250 8.11 -33.00 28.26
CA PHE A 250 6.68 -32.98 28.53
C PHE A 250 6.12 -34.40 28.79
N GLU A 251 6.61 -35.43 28.11
CA GLU A 251 6.23 -36.81 28.31
C GLU A 251 6.71 -37.33 29.70
N VAL A 252 7.92 -36.96 30.07
CA VAL A 252 8.57 -37.43 31.32
C VAL A 252 8.03 -36.71 32.58
N MET A 253 7.33 -35.57 32.44
CA MET A 253 6.81 -34.81 33.59
C MET A 253 5.99 -35.66 34.58
N PRO A 254 5.00 -36.47 34.17
CA PRO A 254 4.19 -37.28 35.08
C PRO A 254 5.02 -38.32 35.84
N ASP A 255 5.98 -38.98 35.16
CA ASP A 255 6.87 -39.98 35.77
C ASP A 255 7.73 -39.41 36.90
N LYS A 256 8.00 -38.09 36.83
CA LYS A 256 8.72 -37.35 37.87
C LYS A 256 7.80 -36.77 38.95
N GLY A 257 6.52 -37.17 38.96
CA GLY A 257 5.52 -36.68 39.95
C GLY A 257 5.07 -35.24 39.72
N CYS A 258 5.34 -34.67 38.56
CA CYS A 258 4.92 -33.33 38.19
C CYS A 258 3.74 -33.40 37.19
N PRO A 259 2.52 -33.06 37.56
CA PRO A 259 1.40 -33.08 36.65
C PRO A 259 1.60 -32.06 35.53
N ARG A 260 1.16 -32.41 34.33
CA ARG A 260 1.11 -31.49 33.18
C ARG A 260 0.10 -30.40 33.47
N ASP A 261 0.46 -29.16 33.25
CA ASP A 261 -0.39 -28.00 33.40
C ASP A 261 -0.70 -27.32 32.08
N VAL A 262 -1.72 -26.45 32.03
CA VAL A 262 -2.11 -25.72 30.85
C VAL A 262 -0.96 -24.85 30.30
N VAL A 263 0.01 -24.49 31.15
CA VAL A 263 1.16 -23.65 30.76
C VAL A 263 2.15 -24.48 29.93
N SER A 264 2.45 -25.72 30.36
CA SER A 264 3.33 -26.63 29.63
C SER A 264 2.74 -26.99 28.25
N TYR A 265 1.44 -27.30 28.19
CA TYR A 265 0.71 -27.47 26.94
C TYR A 265 0.83 -26.27 26.04
N ASN A 266 0.58 -25.06 26.56
CA ASN A 266 0.64 -23.82 25.77
C ASN A 266 2.04 -23.50 25.21
N TYR A 267 3.11 -23.78 25.98
CA TYR A 267 4.47 -23.60 25.47
C TYR A 267 4.78 -24.61 24.36
N LEU A 268 4.36 -25.85 24.51
CA LEU A 268 4.61 -26.89 23.54
C LEU A 268 3.78 -26.70 22.27
N ILE A 269 2.49 -26.40 22.39
CA ILE A 269 1.61 -26.03 21.25
C ILE A 269 2.21 -24.87 20.49
N ARG A 270 2.67 -23.83 21.21
CA ARG A 270 3.32 -22.70 20.58
C ARG A 270 4.62 -23.10 19.90
N GLY A 271 5.43 -23.95 20.49
CA GLY A 271 6.67 -24.48 19.91
C GLY A 271 6.41 -25.20 18.58
N PHE A 272 5.42 -26.10 18.54
CA PHE A 272 5.01 -26.80 17.33
C PHE A 272 4.49 -25.80 16.25
N CYS A 273 3.71 -24.80 16.66
CA CYS A 273 3.23 -23.77 15.73
C CYS A 273 4.38 -22.93 15.14
N GLU A 274 5.37 -22.53 15.94
CA GLU A 274 6.55 -21.78 15.50
C GLU A 274 7.50 -22.63 14.63
N ALA A 275 7.48 -23.96 14.80
CA ALA A 275 8.19 -24.92 13.96
C ALA A 275 7.41 -25.34 12.69
N HIS A 276 6.26 -24.72 12.40
CA HIS A 276 5.35 -25.05 11.30
C HIS A 276 4.77 -26.48 11.31
N ARG A 277 4.79 -27.16 12.49
CA ARG A 277 4.25 -28.52 12.71
C ARG A 277 2.83 -28.45 13.31
N ILE A 278 1.90 -27.81 12.57
CA ILE A 278 0.58 -27.45 13.09
C ILE A 278 -0.30 -28.66 13.38
N ASP A 279 -0.16 -29.75 12.60
CA ASP A 279 -0.96 -30.95 12.80
C ASP A 279 -0.63 -31.63 14.15
N GLU A 280 0.62 -31.58 14.57
CA GLU A 280 1.03 -32.07 15.88
C GLU A 280 0.53 -31.16 17.03
N ALA A 281 0.53 -29.84 16.79
CA ALA A 281 -0.08 -28.91 17.72
C ALA A 281 -1.58 -29.17 17.90
N LEU A 282 -2.30 -29.48 16.82
CA LEU A 282 -3.73 -29.82 16.85
C LEU A 282 -3.98 -31.16 17.54
N LYS A 283 -3.13 -32.18 17.30
CA LYS A 283 -3.19 -33.44 18.03
C LYS A 283 -2.99 -33.24 19.53
N LEU A 284 -1.99 -32.44 19.92
CA LEU A 284 -1.76 -32.12 21.32
C LEU A 284 -2.93 -31.36 21.95
N PHE A 285 -3.56 -30.46 21.17
CA PHE A 285 -4.76 -29.74 21.58
C PHE A 285 -5.96 -30.68 21.78
N SER A 286 -6.15 -31.70 20.92
CA SER A 286 -7.24 -32.67 21.08
C SER A 286 -7.07 -33.55 22.32
N HIS A 287 -5.85 -33.79 22.77
CA HIS A 287 -5.56 -34.48 24.04
C HIS A 287 -5.84 -33.61 25.27
N LEU A 288 -5.84 -32.28 25.14
CA LEU A 288 -6.12 -31.33 26.18
C LEU A 288 -7.63 -31.36 26.50
N GLY A 289 -8.00 -31.95 27.65
CA GLY A 289 -9.40 -32.10 28.03
C GLY A 289 -9.98 -33.53 27.86
N GLN A 290 -9.27 -34.45 27.18
CA GLN A 290 -9.68 -35.85 27.06
C GLN A 290 -8.81 -36.80 27.89
N GLY A 291 -7.58 -36.39 28.28
CA GLY A 291 -6.67 -37.15 29.11
C GLY A 291 -6.90 -36.87 30.60
N GLY A 292 -6.49 -37.80 31.45
CA GLY A 292 -6.68 -37.74 32.92
C GLY A 292 -6.03 -36.56 33.64
N ASP A 293 -5.45 -35.58 32.94
CA ASP A 293 -4.71 -34.41 33.47
C ASP A 293 -5.62 -33.27 33.97
N ASN A 294 -6.94 -33.36 33.79
CA ASN A 294 -7.95 -32.35 34.21
C ASN A 294 -7.63 -30.91 33.73
N CYS A 295 -6.93 -30.77 32.61
CA CYS A 295 -6.51 -29.51 32.03
C CYS A 295 -7.43 -29.15 30.86
N PHE A 296 -8.04 -27.95 30.89
CA PHE A 296 -8.91 -27.46 29.85
C PHE A 296 -8.21 -26.34 29.04
N PRO A 297 -8.44 -26.27 27.71
CA PRO A 297 -7.94 -25.17 26.90
C PRO A 297 -8.42 -23.82 27.41
N ASN A 298 -7.55 -22.85 27.45
CA ASN A 298 -7.87 -21.49 27.84
C ASN A 298 -7.78 -20.53 26.63
N VAL A 299 -8.15 -19.27 26.83
CA VAL A 299 -8.10 -18.22 25.79
C VAL A 299 -6.74 -18.17 25.08
N ARG A 300 -5.64 -18.39 25.82
CA ARG A 300 -4.28 -18.36 25.25
C ARG A 300 -4.02 -19.56 24.31
N THR A 301 -4.50 -20.74 24.69
CA THR A 301 -4.38 -21.97 23.88
C THR A 301 -5.06 -21.79 22.53
N TYR A 302 -6.33 -21.36 22.53
CA TYR A 302 -7.08 -21.09 21.31
C TYR A 302 -6.43 -20.01 20.45
N THR A 303 -6.00 -18.90 21.07
CA THR A 303 -5.42 -17.77 20.34
C THR A 303 -4.11 -18.13 19.63
N VAL A 304 -3.25 -18.95 20.25
CA VAL A 304 -2.00 -19.43 19.64
C VAL A 304 -2.29 -20.30 18.42
N LEU A 305 -3.23 -21.22 18.53
CA LEU A 305 -3.62 -22.11 17.42
C LEU A 305 -4.31 -21.33 16.29
N ILE A 306 -5.24 -20.43 16.61
CA ILE A 306 -5.90 -19.56 15.62
C ILE A 306 -4.86 -18.73 14.88
N HIS A 307 -3.88 -18.15 15.58
CA HIS A 307 -2.79 -17.39 14.96
C HIS A 307 -1.96 -18.26 13.99
N ALA A 308 -1.60 -19.47 14.42
CA ALA A 308 -0.82 -20.39 13.60
C ALA A 308 -1.58 -20.88 12.37
N LEU A 309 -2.86 -21.21 12.50
CA LEU A 309 -3.74 -21.60 11.41
C LEU A 309 -3.95 -20.47 10.40
N CYS A 310 -4.11 -19.24 10.88
CA CYS A 310 -4.17 -18.05 10.04
C CYS A 310 -2.87 -17.84 9.24
N GLY A 311 -1.71 -18.03 9.87
CA GLY A 311 -0.40 -17.91 9.23
C GLY A 311 -0.15 -18.97 8.16
N SER A 312 -0.68 -20.18 8.32
CA SER A 312 -0.54 -21.30 7.39
C SER A 312 -1.62 -21.39 6.31
N ARG A 313 -2.48 -20.39 6.19
CA ARG A 313 -3.62 -20.33 5.26
C ARG A 313 -4.72 -21.40 5.50
N ARG A 314 -4.76 -22.07 6.68
CA ARG A 314 -5.79 -23.06 7.08
C ARG A 314 -6.97 -22.38 7.80
N LYS A 315 -7.67 -21.50 7.13
CA LYS A 315 -8.63 -20.57 7.70
C LYS A 315 -9.94 -21.17 8.15
N LEU A 316 -10.46 -22.13 7.39
CA LEU A 316 -11.70 -22.80 7.78
C LEU A 316 -11.55 -23.41 9.17
N GLU A 317 -10.39 -23.98 9.44
CA GLU A 317 -10.07 -24.56 10.74
C GLU A 317 -9.89 -23.47 11.81
N ALA A 318 -9.27 -22.33 11.47
CA ALA A 318 -9.15 -21.20 12.39
C ALA A 318 -10.52 -20.64 12.78
N ILE A 319 -11.45 -20.48 11.81
CA ILE A 319 -12.82 -20.02 12.06
C ILE A 319 -13.61 -21.05 12.90
N ASN A 320 -13.46 -22.33 12.59
CA ASN A 320 -14.12 -23.40 13.34
C ASN A 320 -13.61 -23.43 14.79
N LEU A 321 -12.29 -23.30 14.98
CA LEU A 321 -11.69 -23.25 16.30
C LEU A 321 -12.11 -22.01 17.10
N PHE A 322 -12.31 -20.87 16.41
CA PHE A 322 -12.86 -19.66 17.03
C PHE A 322 -14.33 -19.84 17.47
N LYS A 323 -15.15 -20.54 16.67
CA LYS A 323 -16.52 -20.88 17.06
C LYS A 323 -16.53 -21.85 18.26
N GLU A 324 -15.69 -22.90 18.20
CA GLU A 324 -15.52 -23.84 19.30
C GLU A 324 -15.11 -23.16 20.60
N MET A 325 -14.20 -22.17 20.52
CA MET A 325 -13.78 -21.35 21.66
C MET A 325 -14.97 -20.66 22.35
N ILE A 326 -15.88 -20.09 21.53
CA ILE A 326 -17.09 -19.40 22.04
C ILE A 326 -18.09 -20.42 22.63
N GLU A 327 -18.33 -21.54 21.94
CA GLU A 327 -19.23 -22.61 22.38
C GLU A 327 -18.80 -23.25 23.70
N LYS A 328 -17.47 -23.37 23.94
CA LYS A 328 -16.91 -23.88 25.19
C LYS A 328 -16.81 -22.81 26.30
N GLY A 329 -17.39 -21.63 26.10
CA GLY A 329 -17.45 -20.57 27.11
C GLY A 329 -16.11 -19.85 27.32
N CYS A 330 -15.10 -20.05 26.46
CA CYS A 330 -13.86 -19.30 26.48
C CYS A 330 -14.06 -17.98 25.71
N GLU A 331 -14.30 -16.87 26.42
CA GLU A 331 -14.51 -15.57 25.78
C GLU A 331 -13.24 -15.08 25.05
N PRO A 332 -13.33 -14.81 23.71
CA PRO A 332 -12.21 -14.25 22.95
C PRO A 332 -11.81 -12.88 23.51
N ASN A 333 -10.51 -12.64 23.61
CA ASN A 333 -9.98 -11.35 24.01
C ASN A 333 -9.66 -10.46 22.79
N VAL A 334 -9.29 -9.20 23.05
CA VAL A 334 -8.91 -8.23 22.02
C VAL A 334 -7.86 -8.78 21.06
N TYR A 335 -6.88 -9.55 21.57
CA TYR A 335 -5.81 -10.11 20.74
C TYR A 335 -6.31 -11.22 19.81
N THR A 336 -7.25 -12.06 20.23
CA THR A 336 -7.87 -13.10 19.39
C THR A 336 -8.63 -12.49 18.22
N TYR A 337 -9.43 -11.45 18.50
CA TYR A 337 -10.13 -10.69 17.45
C TYR A 337 -9.16 -10.03 16.48
N CYS A 338 -8.10 -9.39 16.98
CA CYS A 338 -7.07 -8.74 16.19
C CYS A 338 -6.40 -9.70 15.19
N VAL A 339 -6.04 -10.91 15.64
CA VAL A 339 -5.43 -11.95 14.79
C VAL A 339 -6.37 -12.37 13.66
N LEU A 340 -7.65 -12.58 13.96
CA LEU A 340 -8.64 -12.95 12.95
C LEU A 340 -8.86 -11.83 11.93
N ILE A 341 -9.02 -10.60 12.39
CA ILE A 341 -9.19 -9.41 11.54
C ILE A 341 -7.97 -9.25 10.62
N ASP A 342 -6.75 -9.29 11.15
CA ASP A 342 -5.51 -9.18 10.37
C ASP A 342 -5.40 -10.28 9.30
N SER A 343 -5.73 -11.53 9.68
CA SER A 343 -5.75 -12.65 8.74
C SER A 343 -6.75 -12.46 7.60
N MET A 344 -7.95 -11.98 7.91
CA MET A 344 -9.00 -11.72 6.92
C MET A 344 -8.63 -10.56 5.99
N CYS A 345 -8.01 -9.50 6.53
CA CYS A 345 -7.52 -8.37 5.76
C CYS A 345 -6.40 -8.76 4.79
N LYS A 346 -5.48 -9.64 5.21
CA LYS A 346 -4.40 -10.16 4.33
C LYS A 346 -4.93 -10.96 3.14
N GLU A 347 -6.17 -11.42 3.21
CA GLU A 347 -6.81 -12.25 2.20
C GLU A 347 -7.88 -11.54 1.39
N ASN A 348 -7.98 -10.23 1.58
CA ASN A 348 -8.97 -9.43 0.89
C ASN A 348 -10.43 -9.79 1.20
N LYS A 349 -10.70 -10.37 2.41
CA LYS A 349 -12.05 -10.66 2.89
C LYS A 349 -12.51 -9.59 3.89
N LEU A 350 -12.57 -8.34 3.42
CA LEU A 350 -12.79 -7.18 4.27
C LEU A 350 -14.19 -7.13 4.89
N ASP A 351 -15.21 -7.63 4.20
CA ASP A 351 -16.57 -7.72 4.73
C ASP A 351 -16.66 -8.61 5.99
N TYR A 352 -15.95 -9.74 5.98
CA TYR A 352 -15.87 -10.61 7.16
C TYR A 352 -15.06 -9.97 8.28
N ALA A 353 -13.97 -9.28 7.96
CA ALA A 353 -13.17 -8.55 8.94
C ALA A 353 -14.01 -7.46 9.63
N ARG A 354 -14.85 -6.74 8.88
CA ARG A 354 -15.78 -5.72 9.42
C ARG A 354 -16.86 -6.36 10.31
N LYS A 355 -17.42 -7.51 9.92
CA LYS A 355 -18.35 -8.25 10.77
C LYS A 355 -17.73 -8.70 12.09
N VAL A 356 -16.49 -9.18 12.07
CA VAL A 356 -15.75 -9.58 13.27
C VAL A 356 -15.45 -8.38 14.17
N LEU A 357 -15.11 -7.22 13.59
CA LEU A 357 -14.97 -5.97 14.35
C LEU A 357 -16.28 -5.56 15.05
N ASN A 358 -17.41 -5.63 14.34
CA ASN A 358 -18.72 -5.32 14.92
C ASN A 358 -19.06 -6.26 16.08
N GLN A 359 -18.82 -7.57 15.95
CA GLN A 359 -18.99 -8.54 17.04
C GLN A 359 -18.12 -8.21 18.24
N MET A 360 -16.88 -7.73 18.02
CA MET A 360 -16.00 -7.29 19.09
C MET A 360 -16.58 -6.08 19.84
N LEU A 361 -17.12 -5.10 19.11
CA LEU A 361 -17.75 -3.90 19.68
C LEU A 361 -19.05 -4.24 20.43
N GLU A 362 -19.90 -5.12 19.88
CA GLU A 362 -21.13 -5.61 20.52
C GLU A 362 -20.85 -6.29 21.86
N LYS A 363 -19.71 -6.98 21.98
CA LYS A 363 -19.26 -7.57 23.24
C LYS A 363 -18.63 -6.57 24.22
N GLY A 364 -18.64 -5.28 23.93
CA GLY A 364 -18.06 -4.22 24.75
C GLY A 364 -16.53 -4.21 24.81
N LEU A 365 -15.86 -4.94 23.91
CA LEU A 365 -14.40 -4.96 23.81
C LEU A 365 -13.92 -3.78 22.96
N SER A 366 -13.10 -2.91 23.52
CA SER A 366 -12.51 -1.78 22.80
C SER A 366 -11.39 -2.27 21.86
N PRO A 367 -11.51 -2.08 20.52
CA PRO A 367 -10.43 -2.38 19.60
C PRO A 367 -9.20 -1.51 19.89
N ASN A 368 -8.03 -2.08 19.75
CA ASN A 368 -6.77 -1.35 19.92
C ASN A 368 -6.27 -0.78 18.57
N VAL A 369 -5.22 0.03 18.62
CA VAL A 369 -4.58 0.63 17.44
C VAL A 369 -4.21 -0.43 16.39
N VAL A 370 -3.73 -1.61 16.82
CA VAL A 370 -3.31 -2.69 15.92
C VAL A 370 -4.50 -3.25 15.12
N THR A 371 -5.66 -3.41 15.77
CA THR A 371 -6.89 -3.89 15.10
C THR A 371 -7.35 -2.92 14.00
N TYR A 372 -7.38 -1.62 14.31
CA TYR A 372 -7.74 -0.60 13.33
C TYR A 372 -6.73 -0.50 12.20
N ASN A 373 -5.43 -0.55 12.52
CA ASN A 373 -4.36 -0.50 11.50
C ASN A 373 -4.41 -1.71 10.55
N ALA A 374 -4.78 -2.90 11.03
CA ALA A 374 -4.96 -4.08 10.19
C ALA A 374 -6.10 -3.87 9.16
N LEU A 375 -7.24 -3.33 9.59
CA LEU A 375 -8.36 -3.01 8.71
C LEU A 375 -8.03 -1.91 7.71
N ILE A 376 -7.46 -0.80 8.17
CA ILE A 376 -7.02 0.32 7.33
C ILE A 376 -6.05 -0.18 6.25
N ASN A 377 -5.07 -1.00 6.63
CA ASN A 377 -4.12 -1.57 5.68
C ASN A 377 -4.79 -2.53 4.67
N GLY A 378 -5.79 -3.30 5.12
CA GLY A 378 -6.59 -4.15 4.26
C GLY A 378 -7.33 -3.35 3.20
N TYR A 379 -8.11 -2.35 3.60
CA TYR A 379 -8.86 -1.47 2.70
C TYR A 379 -7.94 -0.67 1.75
N CYS A 380 -6.80 -0.18 2.24
CA CYS A 380 -5.81 0.49 1.40
C CYS A 380 -5.21 -0.43 0.34
N LYS A 381 -4.99 -1.72 0.64
CA LYS A 381 -4.48 -2.72 -0.33
C LYS A 381 -5.51 -3.11 -1.37
N GLU A 382 -6.77 -3.25 -0.99
CA GLU A 382 -7.87 -3.47 -1.93
C GLU A 382 -8.13 -2.24 -2.80
N GLY A 383 -7.73 -1.06 -2.28
CA GLY A 383 -7.88 0.20 -2.96
C GLY A 383 -9.16 0.96 -2.60
N THR A 384 -9.96 0.48 -1.66
CA THR A 384 -11.15 1.16 -1.13
C THR A 384 -10.75 2.14 -0.02
N VAL A 385 -10.09 3.24 -0.41
CA VAL A 385 -9.49 4.19 0.56
C VAL A 385 -10.56 4.97 1.33
N GLU A 386 -11.72 5.19 0.75
CA GLU A 386 -12.88 5.82 1.40
C GLU A 386 -13.30 5.02 2.65
N ALA A 387 -13.42 3.69 2.50
CA ALA A 387 -13.71 2.79 3.63
C ALA A 387 -12.59 2.82 4.69
N ALA A 388 -11.33 2.96 4.27
CA ALA A 388 -10.21 3.11 5.21
C ALA A 388 -10.31 4.41 6.02
N LEU A 389 -10.79 5.51 5.41
CA LEU A 389 -11.03 6.79 6.09
C LEU A 389 -12.23 6.71 7.04
N GLU A 390 -13.28 5.94 6.71
CA GLU A 390 -14.38 5.63 7.64
C GLU A 390 -13.87 4.90 8.90
N ILE A 391 -12.98 3.92 8.72
CA ILE A 391 -12.36 3.21 9.85
C ILE A 391 -11.50 4.15 10.69
N LEU A 392 -10.79 5.11 10.09
CA LEU A 392 -10.07 6.14 10.83
C LEU A 392 -11.04 6.99 11.68
N ALA A 393 -12.16 7.42 11.12
CA ALA A 393 -13.18 8.17 11.85
C ALA A 393 -13.79 7.33 12.99
N LEU A 394 -14.04 6.05 12.76
CA LEU A 394 -14.49 5.11 13.80
C LEU A 394 -13.45 4.95 14.92
N MET A 395 -12.17 4.88 14.57
CA MET A 395 -11.06 4.82 15.54
C MET A 395 -11.03 6.06 16.42
N GLU A 396 -11.20 7.24 15.83
CA GLU A 396 -11.24 8.52 16.55
C GLU A 396 -12.48 8.64 17.46
N SER A 397 -13.65 8.20 17.00
CA SER A 397 -14.89 8.20 17.80
C SER A 397 -14.82 7.28 19.02
N ASN A 398 -14.08 6.19 18.93
CA ASN A 398 -13.84 5.23 20.03
C ASN A 398 -12.67 5.64 20.95
N VAL A 399 -12.25 6.92 20.90
CA VAL A 399 -11.17 7.48 21.75
C VAL A 399 -9.83 6.73 21.57
N CYS A 400 -9.66 5.99 20.49
CA CYS A 400 -8.42 5.33 20.14
C CYS A 400 -7.56 6.28 19.29
N CYS A 401 -6.45 6.76 19.83
CA CYS A 401 -5.60 7.72 19.12
C CYS A 401 -4.84 7.04 17.97
N PRO A 402 -5.00 7.53 16.71
CA PRO A 402 -4.17 7.09 15.58
C PRO A 402 -2.69 7.36 15.84
N ASP A 403 -1.85 6.42 15.45
CA ASP A 403 -0.40 6.51 15.55
C ASP A 403 0.27 6.89 14.21
N VAL A 404 1.59 7.02 14.21
CA VAL A 404 2.39 7.30 13.00
C VAL A 404 2.15 6.26 11.91
N HIS A 405 1.97 4.99 12.31
CA HIS A 405 1.74 3.89 11.38
C HIS A 405 0.38 3.99 10.69
N THR A 406 -0.68 4.34 11.45
CA THR A 406 -2.04 4.59 10.91
C THR A 406 -2.00 5.62 9.77
N PHE A 407 -1.40 6.79 10.03
CA PHE A 407 -1.29 7.84 9.02
C PHE A 407 -0.42 7.43 7.83
N SER A 408 0.71 6.75 8.08
CA SER A 408 1.61 6.30 7.00
C SER A 408 0.93 5.33 6.04
N VAL A 409 0.13 4.40 6.55
CA VAL A 409 -0.61 3.43 5.71
C VAL A 409 -1.69 4.12 4.88
N LEU A 410 -2.45 5.06 5.47
CA LEU A 410 -3.46 5.83 4.75
C LEU A 410 -2.84 6.72 3.66
N ILE A 411 -1.75 7.39 3.98
CA ILE A 411 -1.00 8.22 3.02
C ILE A 411 -0.49 7.36 1.87
N ASP A 412 0.07 6.17 2.14
CA ASP A 412 0.53 5.25 1.10
C ASP A 412 -0.62 4.76 0.20
N GLY A 413 -1.77 4.43 0.81
CA GLY A 413 -2.99 4.03 0.10
C GLY A 413 -3.50 5.11 -0.85
N LEU A 414 -3.60 6.36 -0.38
CA LEU A 414 -4.02 7.51 -1.17
C LEU A 414 -3.04 7.82 -2.32
N CYS A 415 -1.73 7.77 -2.04
CA CYS A 415 -0.70 8.00 -3.05
C CYS A 415 -0.71 6.94 -4.16
N LYS A 416 -0.98 5.68 -3.84
CA LYS A 416 -1.14 4.60 -4.82
C LYS A 416 -2.31 4.85 -5.77
N ARG A 417 -3.39 5.45 -5.27
CA ARG A 417 -4.58 5.86 -6.03
C ARG A 417 -4.45 7.22 -6.73
N ASN A 418 -3.27 7.83 -6.69
CA ASN A 418 -3.00 9.16 -7.24
C ASN A 418 -3.77 10.31 -6.55
N ASN A 419 -4.32 10.07 -5.36
CA ASN A 419 -5.05 11.09 -4.58
C ASN A 419 -4.10 11.82 -3.62
N VAL A 420 -3.13 12.54 -4.21
CA VAL A 420 -2.03 13.15 -3.47
C VAL A 420 -2.50 14.34 -2.61
N HIS A 421 -3.55 15.04 -3.01
CA HIS A 421 -4.11 16.16 -2.23
C HIS A 421 -4.63 15.71 -0.86
N GLN A 422 -5.41 14.63 -0.82
CA GLN A 422 -5.89 14.07 0.45
C GLN A 422 -4.75 13.50 1.29
N ALA A 423 -3.73 12.91 0.66
CA ALA A 423 -2.54 12.45 1.36
C ALA A 423 -1.78 13.59 2.06
N MET A 424 -1.66 14.75 1.39
CA MET A 424 -1.07 15.96 1.99
C MET A 424 -1.92 16.52 3.13
N ALA A 425 -3.25 16.48 3.02
CA ALA A 425 -4.14 16.87 4.11
C ALA A 425 -3.96 15.98 5.36
N LEU A 426 -3.76 14.65 5.15
CA LEU A 426 -3.46 13.74 6.25
C LEU A 426 -2.08 14.00 6.88
N LEU A 427 -1.07 14.38 6.09
CA LEU A 427 0.22 14.81 6.63
C LEU A 427 0.05 16.02 7.55
N ASN A 428 -0.72 17.04 7.14
CA ASN A 428 -0.99 18.20 7.97
C ASN A 428 -1.71 17.81 9.26
N LYS A 429 -2.75 16.95 9.18
CA LYS A 429 -3.46 16.43 10.36
C LYS A 429 -2.53 15.67 11.31
N MET A 430 -1.54 14.93 10.77
CA MET A 430 -0.51 14.26 11.56
C MET A 430 0.39 15.24 12.30
N LEU A 431 0.84 16.30 11.63
CA LEU A 431 1.68 17.37 12.23
C LEU A 431 0.92 18.18 13.29
N GLU A 432 -0.35 18.51 13.07
CA GLU A 432 -1.23 19.17 14.05
C GLU A 432 -1.34 18.36 15.34
N ARG A 433 -1.32 17.03 15.23
CA ARG A 433 -1.34 16.12 16.39
C ARG A 433 0.03 15.92 17.03
N LYS A 434 1.04 16.66 16.61
CA LYS A 434 2.43 16.55 17.09
C LYS A 434 3.05 15.16 16.88
N LEU A 435 2.55 14.41 15.88
CA LEU A 435 3.14 13.16 15.45
C LEU A 435 4.22 13.47 14.41
N SER A 436 5.46 13.07 14.67
CA SER A 436 6.55 13.26 13.71
C SER A 436 6.49 12.21 12.59
N PRO A 437 6.34 12.64 11.31
CA PRO A 437 6.40 11.73 10.17
C PRO A 437 7.75 11.00 10.11
N ASN A 438 7.72 9.74 9.72
CA ASN A 438 8.93 8.93 9.54
C ASN A 438 9.33 8.86 8.04
N LEU A 439 10.47 8.22 7.76
CA LEU A 439 10.97 7.99 6.40
C LEU A 439 9.92 7.33 5.49
N VAL A 440 9.15 6.38 6.02
CA VAL A 440 8.12 5.67 5.24
C VAL A 440 7.01 6.63 4.80
N THR A 441 6.58 7.53 5.70
CA THR A 441 5.55 8.54 5.39
C THR A 441 6.01 9.46 4.27
N TYR A 442 7.24 10.02 4.39
CA TYR A 442 7.80 10.90 3.36
C TYR A 442 8.02 10.16 2.03
N ASN A 443 8.57 8.95 2.05
CA ASN A 443 8.80 8.16 0.85
C ASN A 443 7.50 7.78 0.13
N SER A 444 6.40 7.55 0.86
CA SER A 444 5.08 7.31 0.26
C SER A 444 4.52 8.55 -0.42
N LEU A 445 4.63 9.74 0.21
CA LEU A 445 4.23 11.02 -0.39
C LEU A 445 5.08 11.37 -1.61
N LEU A 446 6.40 11.22 -1.51
CA LEU A 446 7.33 11.45 -2.62
C LEU A 446 7.00 10.56 -3.81
N ARG A 447 6.71 9.28 -3.57
CA ARG A 447 6.28 8.34 -4.61
C ARG A 447 4.98 8.78 -5.28
N GLY A 448 4.00 9.27 -4.51
CA GLY A 448 2.75 9.82 -5.02
C GLY A 448 2.98 11.06 -5.89
N GLN A 449 3.77 12.03 -5.41
CA GLN A 449 4.08 13.26 -6.14
C GLN A 449 4.88 12.97 -7.43
N CYS A 450 5.89 12.11 -7.37
CA CYS A 450 6.69 11.73 -8.54
C CYS A 450 5.84 10.97 -9.58
N LYS A 451 4.93 10.09 -9.14
CA LYS A 451 4.01 9.40 -10.03
C LYS A 451 3.06 10.37 -10.74
N GLY A 452 2.58 11.40 -10.05
CA GLY A 452 1.74 12.47 -10.60
C GLY A 452 2.51 13.54 -11.40
N GLY A 453 3.84 13.47 -11.48
CA GLY A 453 4.67 14.46 -12.20
C GLY A 453 4.89 15.79 -11.45
N HIS A 454 4.46 15.88 -10.19
CA HIS A 454 4.53 17.11 -9.40
C HIS A 454 5.90 17.25 -8.68
N PHE A 455 6.98 17.38 -9.46
CA PHE A 455 8.35 17.37 -8.92
C PHE A 455 8.67 18.56 -8.01
N ASP A 456 8.11 19.75 -8.27
CA ASP A 456 8.31 20.92 -7.40
C ASP A 456 7.79 20.64 -5.97
N SER A 457 6.65 19.97 -5.87
CA SER A 457 6.11 19.54 -4.59
C SER A 457 6.94 18.43 -3.96
N ALA A 458 7.47 17.50 -4.76
CA ALA A 458 8.37 16.46 -4.29
C ALA A 458 9.69 17.05 -3.73
N TYR A 459 10.29 18.03 -4.40
CA TYR A 459 11.48 18.73 -3.88
C TYR A 459 11.20 19.48 -2.58
N ARG A 460 10.02 20.11 -2.45
CA ARG A 460 9.61 20.74 -1.18
C ARG A 460 9.48 19.73 -0.05
N LEU A 461 8.90 18.56 -0.32
CA LEU A 461 8.81 17.47 0.66
C LEU A 461 10.18 16.93 1.06
N LEU A 462 11.11 16.81 0.12
CA LEU A 462 12.48 16.41 0.40
C LEU A 462 13.18 17.42 1.35
N ASN A 463 12.99 18.73 1.08
CA ASN A 463 13.51 19.78 1.95
C ASN A 463 12.85 19.75 3.34
N LEU A 464 11.54 19.53 3.41
CA LEU A 464 10.83 19.39 4.69
C LEU A 464 11.35 18.20 5.51
N MET A 465 11.61 17.08 4.85
CA MET A 465 12.18 15.87 5.45
C MET A 465 13.56 16.14 6.04
N THR A 466 14.46 16.82 5.29
CA THR A 466 15.81 17.17 5.76
C THR A 466 15.78 18.19 6.91
N HIS A 467 14.90 19.19 6.85
CA HIS A 467 14.68 20.14 7.95
C HIS A 467 14.13 19.48 9.22
N SER A 468 13.38 18.37 9.08
CA SER A 468 12.92 17.55 10.20
C SER A 468 14.01 16.67 10.81
N GLY A 469 15.26 16.76 10.34
CA GLY A 469 16.38 15.95 10.81
C GLY A 469 16.45 14.54 10.22
N LEU A 470 15.60 14.22 9.23
CA LEU A 470 15.61 12.92 8.55
C LEU A 470 16.45 13.01 7.29
N ALA A 471 17.55 12.26 7.24
CA ALA A 471 18.39 12.16 6.05
C ALA A 471 17.69 11.30 4.97
N PRO A 472 17.68 11.73 3.68
CA PRO A 472 17.21 10.90 2.59
C PRO A 472 17.99 9.59 2.51
N ASP A 473 17.26 8.49 2.39
CA ASP A 473 17.85 7.16 2.27
C ASP A 473 17.95 6.73 0.79
N GLN A 474 18.52 5.56 0.56
CA GLN A 474 18.61 4.94 -0.75
C GLN A 474 17.26 4.84 -1.45
N ILE A 475 16.18 4.54 -0.70
CA ILE A 475 14.82 4.41 -1.22
C ILE A 475 14.29 5.77 -1.69
N THR A 476 14.56 6.84 -0.94
CA THR A 476 14.18 8.22 -1.31
C THR A 476 14.74 8.60 -2.66
N TYR A 477 16.05 8.40 -2.87
CA TYR A 477 16.70 8.69 -4.16
C TYR A 477 16.17 7.81 -5.29
N CYS A 478 15.94 6.53 -5.01
CA CYS A 478 15.34 5.61 -5.99
C CYS A 478 13.97 6.09 -6.49
N ILE A 479 13.11 6.57 -5.58
CA ILE A 479 11.79 7.11 -5.93
C ILE A 479 11.91 8.33 -6.87
N PHE A 480 12.84 9.24 -6.57
CA PHE A 480 13.07 10.42 -7.42
C PHE A 480 13.61 10.04 -8.79
N ILE A 481 14.65 9.21 -8.84
CA ILE A 481 15.27 8.78 -10.09
C ILE A 481 14.26 8.05 -10.97
N ASP A 482 13.53 7.06 -10.43
CA ASP A 482 12.48 6.34 -11.16
C ASP A 482 11.39 7.27 -11.69
N GLY A 483 10.92 8.19 -10.84
CA GLY A 483 9.93 9.19 -11.22
C GLY A 483 10.41 10.10 -12.35
N LEU A 484 11.58 10.70 -12.21
CA LEU A 484 12.17 11.60 -13.21
C LEU A 484 12.42 10.89 -14.54
N CYS A 485 12.88 9.64 -14.51
CA CYS A 485 13.07 8.83 -15.71
C CYS A 485 11.74 8.56 -16.44
N LYS A 486 10.68 8.23 -15.71
CA LYS A 486 9.34 8.01 -16.28
C LYS A 486 8.77 9.26 -16.95
N TRP A 487 9.06 10.44 -16.42
CA TRP A 487 8.65 11.73 -16.97
C TRP A 487 9.67 12.33 -17.95
N LYS A 488 10.67 11.55 -18.41
CA LYS A 488 11.70 11.93 -19.38
C LYS A 488 12.62 13.09 -18.96
N ARG A 489 12.69 13.40 -17.64
CA ARG A 489 13.56 14.45 -17.06
C ARG A 489 14.93 13.87 -16.68
N LEU A 490 15.65 13.28 -17.67
CA LEU A 490 16.88 12.52 -17.40
C LEU A 490 18.03 13.34 -16.84
N GLN A 491 18.18 14.61 -17.22
CA GLN A 491 19.24 15.48 -16.69
C GLN A 491 19.12 15.64 -15.16
N GLU A 492 17.90 15.81 -14.68
CA GLU A 492 17.64 15.92 -13.23
C GLU A 492 17.79 14.55 -12.53
N ALA A 493 17.39 13.46 -13.19
CA ALA A 493 17.62 12.11 -12.66
C ALA A 493 19.14 11.84 -12.48
N GLN A 494 19.96 12.27 -13.46
CA GLN A 494 21.40 12.16 -13.37
C GLN A 494 21.98 13.02 -12.24
N THR A 495 21.53 14.27 -12.10
CA THR A 495 21.99 15.15 -11.01
C THR A 495 21.63 14.58 -9.63
N MET A 496 20.46 13.94 -9.50
CA MET A 496 20.07 13.25 -8.28
C MET A 496 20.94 12.02 -7.99
N PHE A 497 21.29 11.26 -9.02
CA PHE A 497 22.18 10.11 -8.91
C PHE A 497 23.60 10.54 -8.49
N ASP A 498 24.11 11.65 -9.06
CA ASP A 498 25.41 12.22 -8.69
C ASP A 498 25.40 12.77 -7.24
N THR A 499 24.26 13.34 -6.81
CA THR A 499 24.09 13.82 -5.44
C THR A 499 24.10 12.67 -4.45
N LEU A 500 23.46 11.55 -4.78
CA LEU A 500 23.50 10.33 -3.98
C LEU A 500 24.95 9.84 -3.79
N LYS A 501 25.72 9.80 -4.88
CA LYS A 501 27.13 9.41 -4.81
C LYS A 501 27.97 10.35 -3.94
N LYS A 502 27.75 11.66 -4.06
CA LYS A 502 28.43 12.68 -3.22
C LYS A 502 28.10 12.51 -1.73
N ASN A 503 26.90 12.06 -1.41
CA ASN A 503 26.48 11.79 -0.03
C ASN A 503 26.98 10.43 0.51
N GLY A 504 27.77 9.69 -0.26
CA GLY A 504 28.35 8.41 0.14
C GLY A 504 27.35 7.25 0.25
N ILE A 505 26.16 7.40 -0.35
CA ILE A 505 25.11 6.36 -0.36
C ILE A 505 25.39 5.41 -1.52
N LYS A 506 25.40 4.10 -1.25
CA LYS A 506 25.59 3.08 -2.31
C LYS A 506 24.47 3.11 -3.31
N SER A 507 24.81 3.04 -4.59
CA SER A 507 23.84 2.90 -5.68
C SER A 507 23.16 1.52 -5.59
N SER A 508 21.85 1.46 -5.92
CA SER A 508 21.12 0.19 -5.99
C SER A 508 20.91 -0.26 -7.44
N THR A 509 20.68 -1.56 -7.61
CA THR A 509 20.31 -2.15 -8.91
C THR A 509 19.08 -1.48 -9.52
N GLU A 510 18.11 -1.09 -8.68
CA GLU A 510 16.87 -0.43 -9.12
C GLU A 510 17.13 0.95 -9.71
N MET A 511 18.05 1.74 -9.12
CA MET A 511 18.41 3.07 -9.62
C MET A 511 19.09 2.99 -10.99
N PHE A 512 20.06 2.11 -11.13
CA PHE A 512 20.69 1.86 -12.43
C PHE A 512 19.67 1.39 -13.46
N THR A 513 18.78 0.47 -13.07
CA THR A 513 17.73 -0.04 -13.95
C THR A 513 16.79 1.09 -14.41
N ALA A 514 16.38 1.99 -13.53
CA ALA A 514 15.52 3.11 -13.86
C ALA A 514 16.20 4.12 -14.81
N LEU A 515 17.48 4.43 -14.57
CA LEU A 515 18.25 5.30 -15.44
C LEU A 515 18.48 4.67 -16.82
N ILE A 516 18.90 3.42 -16.87
CA ILE A 516 19.12 2.67 -18.12
C ILE A 516 17.81 2.63 -18.93
N ASP A 517 16.68 2.27 -18.31
CA ASP A 517 15.36 2.25 -18.98
C ASP A 517 14.96 3.65 -19.48
N GLY A 518 15.22 4.69 -18.68
CA GLY A 518 14.96 6.07 -19.03
C GLY A 518 15.77 6.54 -20.24
N TYR A 519 17.08 6.27 -20.26
CA TYR A 519 17.97 6.60 -21.41
C TYR A 519 17.57 5.83 -22.66
N CYS A 520 17.25 4.53 -22.53
CA CYS A 520 16.80 3.69 -23.63
C CYS A 520 15.48 4.21 -24.25
N LYS A 521 14.53 4.67 -23.44
CA LYS A 521 13.24 5.23 -23.93
C LYS A 521 13.39 6.53 -24.71
N ILE A 522 14.41 7.33 -24.43
CA ILE A 522 14.71 8.60 -25.13
C ILE A 522 15.63 8.37 -26.35
N GLY A 523 16.20 7.16 -26.53
CA GLY A 523 17.08 6.84 -27.63
C GLY A 523 18.56 7.17 -27.38
N LYS A 524 18.94 7.55 -26.13
CA LYS A 524 20.35 7.79 -25.76
C LYS A 524 21.02 6.49 -25.31
N ILE A 525 21.24 5.60 -26.26
CA ILE A 525 21.70 4.24 -25.98
C ILE A 525 23.15 4.20 -25.48
N ASP A 526 24.00 5.08 -25.99
CA ASP A 526 25.41 5.10 -25.61
C ASP A 526 25.59 5.49 -24.14
N ASP A 527 24.75 6.43 -23.63
CA ASP A 527 24.72 6.79 -22.23
C ASP A 527 24.18 5.61 -21.37
N ALA A 528 23.18 4.87 -21.88
CA ALA A 528 22.63 3.69 -21.20
C ALA A 528 23.68 2.57 -21.09
N LEU A 529 24.48 2.33 -22.11
CA LEU A 529 25.57 1.35 -22.11
C LEU A 529 26.68 1.77 -21.14
N SER A 530 27.06 3.05 -21.10
CA SER A 530 28.05 3.56 -20.15
C SER A 530 27.62 3.41 -18.70
N LEU A 531 26.30 3.60 -18.43
CA LEU A 531 25.71 3.33 -17.11
C LEU A 531 25.71 1.84 -16.76
N PHE A 532 25.47 0.98 -17.75
CA PHE A 532 25.54 -0.46 -17.55
C PHE A 532 26.95 -0.92 -17.20
N ASP A 533 27.97 -0.38 -17.91
CA ASP A 533 29.38 -0.67 -17.57
C ASP A 533 29.76 -0.10 -16.20
N THR A 534 29.25 1.08 -15.81
CA THR A 534 29.41 1.65 -14.46
C THR A 534 28.77 0.78 -13.39
N MET A 535 27.56 0.24 -13.66
CA MET A 535 26.87 -0.67 -12.77
C MET A 535 27.69 -1.93 -12.48
N LEU A 536 28.36 -2.48 -13.52
CA LEU A 536 29.26 -3.63 -13.37
C LEU A 536 30.52 -3.27 -12.58
N ALA A 537 31.08 -2.08 -12.81
CA ALA A 537 32.27 -1.61 -12.09
C ALA A 537 32.00 -1.36 -10.59
N GLU A 538 30.76 -1.08 -10.19
CA GLU A 538 30.34 -0.92 -8.80
C GLU A 538 29.88 -2.25 -8.13
N ASP A 539 30.15 -3.39 -8.73
CA ASP A 539 29.71 -4.73 -8.27
C ASP A 539 28.19 -4.87 -8.10
N CYS A 540 27.42 -4.02 -8.77
CA CYS A 540 25.95 -4.12 -8.81
C CYS A 540 25.54 -5.10 -9.91
N LEU A 541 25.11 -6.30 -9.55
CA LEU A 541 24.64 -7.30 -10.52
C LEU A 541 23.39 -6.81 -11.25
N PRO A 542 23.39 -6.79 -12.62
CA PRO A 542 22.23 -6.41 -13.39
C PRO A 542 21.06 -7.39 -13.17
N ASN A 543 19.87 -6.85 -13.01
CA ASN A 543 18.66 -7.64 -13.00
C ASN A 543 18.11 -7.84 -14.43
N SER A 544 17.18 -8.77 -14.59
CA SER A 544 16.53 -9.04 -15.89
C SER A 544 15.86 -7.80 -16.50
N TYR A 545 15.43 -6.84 -15.68
CA TYR A 545 14.79 -5.61 -16.14
C TYR A 545 15.77 -4.66 -16.83
N ALA A 546 16.95 -4.45 -16.25
CA ALA A 546 17.99 -3.60 -16.83
C ALA A 546 18.44 -4.14 -18.19
N ILE A 547 18.65 -5.44 -18.28
CA ILE A 547 19.08 -6.13 -19.50
C ILE A 547 17.98 -6.06 -20.57
N ASN A 548 16.72 -6.31 -20.20
CA ASN A 548 15.58 -6.19 -21.12
C ASN A 548 15.42 -4.76 -21.64
N ALA A 549 15.59 -3.74 -20.78
CA ALA A 549 15.52 -2.35 -21.20
C ALA A 549 16.61 -1.99 -22.21
N LEU A 550 17.87 -2.44 -21.98
CA LEU A 550 18.97 -2.25 -22.91
C LEU A 550 18.73 -2.94 -24.25
N ILE A 551 18.36 -4.22 -24.23
CA ILE A 551 18.09 -4.99 -25.43
C ILE A 551 16.96 -4.32 -26.23
N HIS A 552 15.87 -3.94 -25.58
CA HIS A 552 14.75 -3.24 -26.23
C HIS A 552 15.18 -1.88 -26.83
N GLY A 553 15.97 -1.10 -26.08
CA GLY A 553 16.49 0.17 -26.54
C GLY A 553 17.42 0.05 -27.76
N LEU A 554 18.36 -0.91 -27.71
CA LEU A 554 19.29 -1.20 -28.81
C LEU A 554 18.57 -1.62 -30.09
N PHE A 555 17.52 -2.43 -29.94
CA PHE A 555 16.69 -2.82 -31.08
C PHE A 555 15.93 -1.66 -31.70
N LYS A 556 15.40 -0.75 -30.86
CA LYS A 556 14.70 0.44 -31.35
C LYS A 556 15.59 1.31 -32.22
N GLU A 557 16.88 1.40 -31.90
CA GLU A 557 17.91 2.12 -32.66
C GLU A 557 18.62 1.26 -33.71
N LYS A 558 18.11 0.04 -33.98
CA LYS A 558 18.64 -0.91 -35.00
C LYS A 558 20.10 -1.36 -34.74
N LYS A 559 20.60 -1.28 -33.53
CA LYS A 559 21.94 -1.67 -33.10
C LYS A 559 22.01 -3.17 -32.68
N MET A 560 21.78 -4.06 -33.63
CA MET A 560 21.69 -5.52 -33.40
C MET A 560 22.97 -6.16 -32.84
N ILE A 561 24.13 -5.71 -33.29
CA ILE A 561 25.43 -6.27 -32.86
C ILE A 561 25.67 -5.98 -31.39
N GLU A 562 25.36 -4.75 -30.97
CA GLU A 562 25.50 -4.35 -29.58
C GLU A 562 24.52 -5.11 -28.64
N ALA A 563 23.30 -5.40 -29.10
CA ALA A 563 22.33 -6.21 -28.35
C ALA A 563 22.86 -7.64 -28.11
N SER A 564 23.50 -8.23 -29.12
CA SER A 564 24.16 -9.54 -28.98
C SER A 564 25.34 -9.50 -28.00
N SER A 565 26.15 -8.41 -28.04
CA SER A 565 27.26 -8.18 -27.10
C SER A 565 26.79 -8.04 -25.66
N VAL A 566 25.66 -7.37 -25.40
CA VAL A 566 25.06 -7.28 -24.06
C VAL A 566 24.65 -8.68 -23.53
N MET A 567 24.12 -9.54 -24.40
CA MET A 567 23.80 -10.91 -24.03
C MET A 567 25.04 -11.75 -23.71
N GLU A 568 26.15 -11.53 -24.44
CA GLU A 568 27.43 -12.18 -24.16
C GLU A 568 28.05 -11.70 -22.86
N LYS A 569 28.02 -10.40 -22.59
CA LYS A 569 28.43 -9.82 -21.32
C LYS A 569 27.62 -10.41 -20.16
N MET A 570 26.29 -10.59 -20.34
CA MET A 570 25.42 -11.23 -19.36
C MET A 570 25.88 -12.65 -19.02
N LEU A 571 26.21 -13.44 -20.05
CA LEU A 571 26.72 -14.80 -19.84
C LEU A 571 28.07 -14.84 -19.14
N SER A 572 28.97 -13.92 -19.47
CA SER A 572 30.30 -13.82 -18.85
C SER A 572 30.26 -13.47 -17.35
N ILE A 573 29.21 -12.75 -16.92
CA ILE A 573 28.96 -12.38 -15.51
C ILE A 573 28.27 -13.51 -14.73
N GLY A 574 27.91 -14.61 -15.42
CA GLY A 574 27.21 -15.76 -14.81
C GLY A 574 25.68 -15.57 -14.68
N VAL A 575 25.11 -14.52 -15.25
CA VAL A 575 23.67 -14.31 -15.29
C VAL A 575 23.08 -15.10 -16.45
N LYS A 576 22.31 -16.16 -16.18
CA LYS A 576 21.70 -16.99 -17.23
C LYS A 576 20.57 -16.26 -17.93
N PRO A 577 20.54 -16.21 -19.27
CA PRO A 577 19.41 -15.68 -20.02
C PRO A 577 18.13 -16.43 -19.66
N THR A 578 17.07 -15.69 -19.46
CA THR A 578 15.74 -16.24 -19.15
C THR A 578 14.82 -16.17 -20.36
N VAL A 579 13.69 -16.85 -20.30
CA VAL A 579 12.66 -16.86 -21.36
C VAL A 579 12.27 -15.45 -21.82
N PRO A 580 12.05 -14.44 -20.94
CA PRO A 580 11.75 -13.08 -21.37
C PRO A 580 12.81 -12.43 -22.26
N HIS A 581 14.11 -12.67 -22.02
CA HIS A 581 15.18 -12.12 -22.85
C HIS A 581 15.10 -12.65 -24.28
N TYR A 582 14.89 -13.95 -24.44
CA TYR A 582 14.71 -14.57 -25.76
C TYR A 582 13.43 -14.08 -26.45
N ASN A 583 12.34 -13.94 -25.73
CA ASN A 583 11.06 -13.46 -26.29
C ASN A 583 11.19 -12.03 -26.85
N ILE A 584 11.94 -11.15 -26.17
CA ILE A 584 12.19 -9.80 -26.67
C ILE A 584 13.01 -9.85 -27.97
N LEU A 585 14.09 -10.65 -27.98
CA LEU A 585 14.94 -10.82 -29.17
C LEU A 585 14.12 -11.38 -30.34
N ILE A 586 13.37 -12.44 -30.13
CA ILE A 586 12.52 -13.07 -31.14
C ILE A 586 11.49 -12.06 -31.67
N ASN A 587 10.81 -11.32 -30.80
CA ASN A 587 9.81 -10.33 -31.23
C ASN A 587 10.42 -9.23 -32.12
N HIS A 588 11.62 -8.75 -31.79
CA HIS A 588 12.28 -7.73 -32.62
C HIS A 588 12.75 -8.26 -33.96
N VAL A 589 13.39 -9.42 -34.00
CA VAL A 589 13.83 -10.07 -35.23
C VAL A 589 12.63 -10.37 -36.14
N LEU A 590 11.50 -10.77 -35.56
CA LEU A 590 10.26 -10.98 -36.30
C LEU A 590 9.67 -9.70 -36.88
N LYS A 591 9.80 -8.56 -36.18
CA LYS A 591 9.37 -7.24 -36.72
C LYS A 591 10.22 -6.76 -37.90
N GLU A 592 11.48 -7.23 -37.99
CA GLU A 592 12.35 -6.99 -39.14
C GLU A 592 12.09 -7.96 -40.31
N GLY A 593 11.25 -8.98 -40.09
CA GLY A 593 10.90 -9.98 -41.08
C GLY A 593 11.91 -11.12 -41.26
N ASP A 594 12.89 -11.24 -40.35
CA ASP A 594 13.92 -12.31 -40.38
C ASP A 594 13.49 -13.54 -39.56
N PHE A 595 12.74 -14.41 -40.22
CA PHE A 595 12.22 -15.63 -39.57
C PHE A 595 13.28 -16.68 -39.29
N ASP A 596 14.30 -16.79 -40.13
CA ASP A 596 15.38 -17.77 -39.99
C ASP A 596 16.15 -17.51 -38.71
N ARG A 597 16.43 -16.26 -38.43
CA ARG A 597 17.12 -15.84 -37.21
C ARG A 597 16.25 -15.99 -35.97
N ALA A 598 14.93 -15.75 -36.09
CA ALA A 598 13.99 -16.01 -35.01
C ALA A 598 13.95 -17.49 -34.62
N HIS A 599 13.95 -18.40 -35.61
CA HIS A 599 14.05 -19.83 -35.36
C HIS A 599 15.40 -20.26 -34.78
N GLN A 600 16.52 -19.64 -35.20
CA GLN A 600 17.83 -19.88 -34.57
C GLN A 600 17.84 -19.48 -33.10
N LEU A 601 17.23 -18.34 -32.76
CA LEU A 601 17.08 -17.89 -31.36
C LEU A 601 16.21 -18.84 -30.54
N LEU A 602 15.11 -19.34 -31.11
CA LEU A 602 14.26 -20.34 -30.48
C LEU A 602 15.04 -21.64 -30.19
N ASN A 603 15.81 -22.12 -31.16
CA ASN A 603 16.65 -23.31 -30.99
C ASN A 603 17.74 -23.07 -29.91
N LYS A 604 18.37 -21.89 -29.90
CA LYS A 604 19.36 -21.49 -28.89
C LYS A 604 18.73 -21.41 -27.49
N MET A 605 17.51 -20.92 -27.39
CA MET A 605 16.75 -20.89 -26.14
C MET A 605 16.55 -22.30 -25.58
N VAL A 606 16.16 -23.27 -26.44
CA VAL A 606 15.97 -24.67 -26.05
C VAL A 606 17.30 -25.33 -25.66
N SER A 607 18.38 -25.06 -26.41
CA SER A 607 19.71 -25.65 -26.14
C SER A 607 20.30 -25.19 -24.80
N VAL A 608 19.96 -23.97 -24.31
CA VAL A 608 20.36 -23.45 -22.99
C VAL A 608 19.48 -23.98 -21.84
N GLY A 609 18.46 -24.81 -22.18
CA GLY A 609 17.56 -25.42 -21.20
C GLY A 609 16.31 -24.57 -20.87
N ASN A 610 16.07 -23.48 -21.57
CA ASN A 610 14.85 -22.68 -21.45
C ASN A 610 13.77 -23.24 -22.36
N LYS A 611 12.70 -23.81 -21.78
CA LYS A 611 11.55 -24.29 -22.56
C LYS A 611 10.74 -23.11 -23.10
N PRO A 612 10.33 -23.11 -24.39
CA PRO A 612 9.40 -22.13 -24.91
C PRO A 612 8.09 -22.12 -24.10
N THR A 613 7.55 -20.96 -23.89
CA THR A 613 6.30 -20.75 -23.16
C THR A 613 5.17 -20.35 -24.12
N LEU A 614 3.95 -20.35 -23.64
CA LEU A 614 2.80 -19.84 -24.39
C LEU A 614 3.07 -18.46 -24.97
N ILE A 615 3.74 -17.56 -24.23
CA ILE A 615 4.12 -16.21 -24.69
C ILE A 615 5.08 -16.28 -25.88
N THR A 616 6.05 -17.22 -25.86
CA THR A 616 7.01 -17.41 -26.96
C THR A 616 6.27 -17.83 -28.25
N TYR A 617 5.38 -18.81 -28.14
CA TYR A 617 4.57 -19.25 -29.27
C TYR A 617 3.61 -18.19 -29.76
N ASN A 618 2.93 -17.47 -28.86
CA ASN A 618 2.03 -16.38 -29.22
C ASN A 618 2.75 -15.24 -29.96
N THR A 619 3.99 -14.92 -29.58
CA THR A 619 4.82 -13.93 -30.28
C THR A 619 5.13 -14.35 -31.72
N LEU A 620 5.49 -15.61 -31.92
CA LEU A 620 5.76 -16.19 -33.27
C LEU A 620 4.48 -16.24 -34.09
N ILE A 621 3.39 -16.79 -33.55
CA ILE A 621 2.10 -16.89 -34.24
C ILE A 621 1.60 -15.49 -34.66
N GLN A 622 1.65 -14.52 -33.74
CA GLN A 622 1.27 -13.13 -34.03
C GLN A 622 2.08 -12.56 -35.20
N ALA A 623 3.40 -12.77 -35.22
CA ALA A 623 4.25 -12.25 -36.27
C ALA A 623 3.94 -12.91 -37.64
N TYR A 624 3.78 -14.23 -37.66
CA TYR A 624 3.39 -14.92 -38.88
C TYR A 624 2.02 -14.47 -39.43
N CYS A 625 1.06 -14.26 -38.53
CA CYS A 625 -0.27 -13.78 -38.86
C CYS A 625 -0.22 -12.33 -39.41
N THR A 626 0.59 -11.45 -38.82
CA THR A 626 0.72 -10.06 -39.25
C THR A 626 1.36 -9.93 -40.65
N LEU A 627 2.20 -10.86 -41.02
CA LEU A 627 2.90 -10.90 -42.33
C LEU A 627 2.20 -11.81 -43.36
N GLY A 628 1.04 -12.38 -43.01
CA GLY A 628 0.22 -13.16 -43.93
C GLY A 628 0.64 -14.63 -44.10
N ASN A 629 1.63 -15.12 -43.35
CA ASN A 629 2.08 -16.51 -43.43
C ASN A 629 1.29 -17.43 -42.49
N ILE A 630 -0.02 -17.52 -42.67
CA ILE A 630 -0.94 -18.22 -41.74
C ILE A 630 -0.65 -19.71 -41.65
N ASN A 631 -0.21 -20.37 -42.73
CA ASN A 631 0.12 -21.80 -42.72
C ASN A 631 1.23 -22.14 -41.72
N GLU A 632 2.24 -21.29 -41.60
CA GLU A 632 3.30 -21.50 -40.59
C GLU A 632 2.80 -21.18 -39.16
N ALA A 633 1.91 -20.22 -39.00
CA ALA A 633 1.26 -19.95 -37.73
C ALA A 633 0.44 -21.15 -37.23
N GLU A 634 -0.31 -21.85 -38.11
CA GLU A 634 -1.04 -23.06 -37.74
C GLU A 634 -0.11 -24.23 -37.40
N LYS A 635 1.00 -24.41 -38.16
CA LYS A 635 2.02 -25.42 -37.82
C LYS A 635 2.59 -25.19 -36.42
N LEU A 636 2.86 -23.95 -36.06
CA LEU A 636 3.35 -23.57 -34.72
C LEU A 636 2.32 -23.84 -33.65
N MET A 637 1.03 -23.55 -33.89
CA MET A 637 -0.06 -23.89 -32.98
C MET A 637 -0.14 -25.40 -32.76
N ASN A 638 -0.06 -26.21 -33.81
CA ASN A 638 -0.06 -27.68 -33.73
C ASN A 638 1.17 -28.19 -32.96
N LYS A 639 2.35 -27.58 -33.17
CA LYS A 639 3.59 -27.92 -32.43
C LYS A 639 3.43 -27.62 -30.94
N MET A 640 2.89 -26.43 -30.60
CA MET A 640 2.63 -26.01 -29.23
C MET A 640 1.71 -26.99 -28.48
N ASN A 641 0.60 -27.40 -29.15
CA ASN A 641 -0.32 -28.38 -28.59
C ASN A 641 0.35 -29.77 -28.43
N GLY A 642 1.22 -30.17 -29.36
CA GLY A 642 2.01 -31.38 -29.28
C GLY A 642 3.03 -31.41 -28.13
N GLU A 643 3.52 -30.25 -27.72
CA GLU A 643 4.39 -30.05 -26.53
C GLU A 643 3.62 -29.95 -25.22
N GLY A 644 2.29 -30.09 -25.24
CA GLY A 644 1.42 -30.04 -24.05
C GLY A 644 1.10 -28.62 -23.57
N ILE A 645 1.37 -27.62 -24.38
CA ILE A 645 1.00 -26.22 -24.09
C ILE A 645 -0.33 -25.95 -24.78
N SER A 646 -1.42 -25.80 -24.02
CA SER A 646 -2.74 -25.49 -24.57
C SER A 646 -2.79 -24.04 -25.09
N ALA A 647 -3.43 -23.87 -26.27
CA ALA A 647 -3.70 -22.56 -26.84
C ALA A 647 -4.67 -21.76 -25.95
N ASP A 648 -4.40 -20.49 -25.75
CA ASP A 648 -5.25 -19.59 -25.01
C ASP A 648 -6.13 -18.70 -25.93
N SER A 649 -6.99 -17.90 -25.35
CA SER A 649 -7.84 -16.94 -26.06
C SER A 649 -7.04 -15.98 -26.96
N LEU A 650 -5.80 -15.62 -26.59
CA LEU A 650 -4.95 -14.75 -27.40
C LEU A 650 -4.37 -15.47 -28.63
N THR A 651 -3.98 -16.76 -28.49
CA THR A 651 -3.51 -17.57 -29.63
C THR A 651 -4.55 -17.65 -30.74
N TYR A 652 -5.79 -18.00 -30.37
CA TYR A 652 -6.90 -18.03 -31.32
C TYR A 652 -7.19 -16.64 -31.90
N THR A 653 -7.14 -15.58 -31.09
CA THR A 653 -7.36 -14.20 -31.54
C THR A 653 -6.35 -13.76 -32.59
N PHE A 654 -5.06 -14.13 -32.43
CA PHE A 654 -4.03 -13.79 -33.43
C PHE A 654 -4.26 -14.54 -34.76
N LEU A 655 -4.68 -15.79 -34.73
CA LEU A 655 -5.05 -16.52 -35.95
C LEU A 655 -6.27 -15.90 -36.63
N ILE A 656 -7.29 -15.55 -35.87
CA ILE A 656 -8.49 -14.85 -36.40
C ILE A 656 -8.08 -13.53 -37.05
N ASP A 657 -7.26 -12.68 -36.40
CA ASP A 657 -6.74 -11.44 -36.97
C ASP A 657 -5.97 -11.69 -38.28
N GLY A 658 -5.14 -12.74 -38.31
CA GLY A 658 -4.40 -13.15 -39.50
C GLY A 658 -5.32 -13.51 -40.69
N TYR A 659 -6.28 -14.39 -40.46
CA TYR A 659 -7.23 -14.80 -41.51
C TYR A 659 -8.09 -13.63 -42.00
N VAL A 660 -8.54 -12.79 -41.08
CA VAL A 660 -9.35 -11.60 -41.42
C VAL A 660 -8.55 -10.59 -42.25
N ARG A 661 -7.27 -10.35 -41.96
CA ARG A 661 -6.37 -9.48 -42.74
C ARG A 661 -6.16 -10.00 -44.15
N MET A 662 -6.13 -11.31 -44.34
CA MET A 662 -6.00 -11.94 -45.65
C MET A 662 -7.33 -11.99 -46.42
N GLY A 663 -8.44 -11.52 -45.83
CA GLY A 663 -9.77 -11.58 -46.44
C GLY A 663 -10.43 -12.98 -46.40
N LEU A 664 -9.84 -13.94 -45.68
CA LEU A 664 -10.33 -15.30 -45.57
C LEU A 664 -11.28 -15.43 -44.35
N ILE A 665 -12.42 -14.80 -44.43
CA ILE A 665 -13.38 -14.65 -43.33
C ILE A 665 -13.97 -15.99 -42.92
N ASP A 666 -14.26 -16.90 -43.86
CA ASP A 666 -14.79 -18.23 -43.55
C ASP A 666 -13.82 -19.03 -42.67
N CYS A 667 -12.51 -18.97 -42.99
CA CYS A 667 -11.48 -19.59 -42.14
C CYS A 667 -11.38 -18.94 -40.75
N ALA A 668 -11.59 -17.63 -40.66
CA ALA A 668 -11.60 -16.94 -39.36
C ALA A 668 -12.77 -17.42 -38.46
N PHE A 669 -13.93 -17.65 -39.05
CA PHE A 669 -15.08 -18.24 -38.33
C PHE A 669 -14.85 -19.71 -37.95
N ASP A 670 -14.17 -20.49 -38.80
CA ASP A 670 -13.76 -21.86 -38.44
C ASP A 670 -12.79 -21.88 -37.24
N VAL A 671 -11.87 -20.92 -37.18
CA VAL A 671 -10.96 -20.75 -36.01
C VAL A 671 -11.74 -20.32 -34.77
N LEU A 672 -12.72 -19.44 -34.92
CA LEU A 672 -13.61 -19.02 -33.82
C LEU A 672 -14.42 -20.22 -33.31
N LYS A 673 -14.91 -21.09 -34.16
CA LYS A 673 -15.60 -22.33 -33.78
C LYS A 673 -14.66 -23.27 -33.04
N ARG A 674 -13.44 -23.51 -33.56
CA ARG A 674 -12.40 -24.31 -32.86
C ARG A 674 -12.06 -23.75 -31.47
N MET A 675 -12.12 -22.43 -31.32
CA MET A 675 -11.92 -21.78 -30.03
C MET A 675 -13.01 -22.15 -29.03
N PHE A 676 -14.27 -22.12 -29.43
CA PHE A 676 -15.39 -22.56 -28.59
C PHE A 676 -15.31 -24.07 -28.26
N ASP A 677 -15.00 -24.91 -29.26
CA ASP A 677 -14.88 -26.35 -29.10
C ASP A 677 -13.76 -26.74 -28.12
N SER A 678 -12.72 -25.92 -28.01
CA SER A 678 -11.61 -26.10 -27.05
C SER A 678 -11.94 -25.57 -25.64
N GLY A 679 -13.13 -25.02 -25.40
CA GLY A 679 -13.53 -24.43 -24.13
C GLY A 679 -12.90 -23.06 -23.86
N CYS A 680 -12.31 -22.41 -24.87
CA CYS A 680 -11.74 -21.07 -24.74
C CYS A 680 -12.79 -20.04 -25.11
N GLU A 681 -13.24 -19.24 -24.17
CA GLU A 681 -14.18 -18.14 -24.45
C GLU A 681 -13.49 -17.00 -25.20
N PRO A 682 -14.11 -16.48 -26.29
CA PRO A 682 -13.61 -15.31 -26.99
C PRO A 682 -13.55 -14.08 -26.08
N CYS A 683 -12.46 -13.37 -26.12
CA CYS A 683 -12.31 -12.13 -25.35
C CYS A 683 -12.79 -10.91 -26.17
N HIS A 684 -12.91 -9.77 -25.51
CA HIS A 684 -13.29 -8.51 -26.17
C HIS A 684 -12.40 -8.17 -27.39
N ARG A 685 -11.13 -8.56 -27.37
CA ARG A 685 -10.19 -8.35 -28.49
C ARG A 685 -10.58 -9.16 -29.72
N THR A 686 -10.99 -10.42 -29.52
CA THR A 686 -11.42 -11.32 -30.61
C THR A 686 -12.60 -10.69 -31.35
N TYR A 687 -13.60 -10.26 -30.63
CA TYR A 687 -14.78 -9.61 -31.22
C TYR A 687 -14.43 -8.24 -31.84
N SER A 688 -13.60 -7.42 -31.17
CA SER A 688 -13.18 -6.12 -31.70
C SER A 688 -12.45 -6.24 -33.03
N PHE A 689 -11.58 -7.24 -33.22
CA PHE A 689 -10.90 -7.48 -34.51
C PHE A 689 -11.88 -7.87 -35.59
N LEU A 690 -12.81 -8.80 -35.32
CA LEU A 690 -13.85 -9.20 -36.28
C LEU A 690 -14.75 -8.02 -36.65
N ILE A 691 -15.24 -7.29 -35.67
CA ILE A 691 -16.11 -6.13 -35.85
C ILE A 691 -15.42 -5.04 -36.69
N LYS A 692 -14.18 -4.70 -36.34
CA LYS A 692 -13.37 -3.68 -37.00
C LYS A 692 -13.17 -3.98 -38.48
N HIS A 693 -12.83 -5.21 -38.82
CA HIS A 693 -12.57 -5.59 -40.18
C HIS A 693 -13.85 -5.73 -41.02
N LEU A 694 -14.91 -6.28 -40.43
CA LEU A 694 -16.22 -6.40 -41.08
C LEU A 694 -16.86 -5.02 -41.31
N SER A 695 -16.67 -4.08 -40.39
CA SER A 695 -17.17 -2.70 -40.55
C SER A 695 -16.42 -1.92 -41.63
N ASN A 696 -15.18 -2.28 -41.95
CA ASN A 696 -14.31 -1.57 -42.91
C ASN A 696 -14.36 -2.11 -44.36
N GLN A 697 -14.90 -3.29 -44.60
CA GLN A 697 -15.00 -3.88 -45.93
C GLN A 697 -16.42 -3.76 -46.48
N LYS A 698 -16.54 -3.24 -47.69
CA LYS A 698 -17.75 -3.43 -48.50
C LYS A 698 -17.77 -4.87 -49.03
N LEU A 699 -18.38 -5.77 -48.24
CA LEU A 699 -18.48 -7.17 -48.63
C LEU A 699 -19.61 -7.37 -49.63
N VAL A 700 -19.21 -7.67 -50.88
CA VAL A 700 -20.12 -8.26 -51.84
C VAL A 700 -20.31 -9.74 -51.42
N MET A 701 -21.40 -10.01 -50.72
CA MET A 701 -21.73 -11.35 -50.27
C MET A 701 -22.20 -12.19 -51.46
N THR A 702 -21.45 -13.20 -51.87
CA THR A 702 -21.91 -14.27 -52.75
C THR A 702 -22.70 -15.29 -51.91
N ASN A 703 -23.82 -15.79 -52.49
CA ASN A 703 -24.83 -16.65 -51.83
C ASN A 703 -24.36 -17.95 -51.15
N SER A 704 -23.06 -18.26 -51.16
CA SER A 704 -22.50 -19.47 -50.55
C SER A 704 -22.08 -19.29 -49.07
N LYS A 705 -22.15 -18.09 -48.52
CA LYS A 705 -21.63 -17.76 -47.19
C LYS A 705 -22.62 -17.80 -46.05
N ALA A 706 -23.93 -17.86 -46.36
CA ALA A 706 -25.02 -17.89 -45.37
C ALA A 706 -25.06 -19.19 -44.54
N VAL A 707 -24.50 -20.29 -45.05
CA VAL A 707 -24.63 -21.63 -44.43
C VAL A 707 -23.74 -21.79 -43.18
N GLY A 708 -22.62 -21.06 -43.12
CA GLY A 708 -21.71 -21.09 -41.96
C GLY A 708 -22.21 -20.27 -40.76
N LEU A 709 -22.99 -19.24 -41.00
CA LEU A 709 -23.52 -18.35 -39.97
C LEU A 709 -24.74 -18.95 -39.24
N ASP A 710 -25.57 -19.76 -39.94
CA ASP A 710 -26.78 -20.37 -39.40
C ASP A 710 -26.52 -21.32 -38.21
N ILE A 711 -25.30 -21.86 -38.10
CA ILE A 711 -24.92 -22.75 -36.98
C ILE A 711 -24.67 -21.96 -35.69
N MET A 712 -24.32 -20.68 -35.78
CA MET A 712 -24.07 -19.81 -34.63
C MET A 712 -25.27 -18.97 -34.17
N LEU A 713 -26.35 -18.93 -34.99
CA LEU A 713 -27.45 -17.98 -34.84
C LEU A 713 -28.62 -18.45 -33.93
N ASN A 714 -28.56 -19.62 -33.32
CA ASN A 714 -29.67 -20.19 -32.56
C ASN A 714 -29.69 -19.80 -31.07
N VAL A 715 -29.71 -18.51 -30.73
CA VAL A 715 -30.17 -18.05 -29.40
C VAL A 715 -30.90 -16.70 -29.49
N SER A 716 -32.21 -16.84 -29.42
CA SER A 716 -33.32 -15.96 -28.99
C SER A 716 -33.20 -14.43 -29.01
N GLY A 717 -34.00 -13.84 -29.89
CA GLY A 717 -35.08 -12.86 -29.84
C GLY A 717 -35.04 -11.70 -28.86
N ASN A 718 -35.14 -10.51 -29.42
CA ASN A 718 -35.91 -9.31 -29.08
C ASN A 718 -35.22 -7.94 -29.32
N ILE A 719 -34.11 -7.86 -30.03
CA ILE A 719 -33.56 -6.55 -30.48
C ILE A 719 -33.62 -6.46 -32.03
N THR A 720 -34.10 -7.50 -32.71
CA THR A 720 -33.97 -7.76 -34.14
C THR A 720 -34.76 -6.85 -35.07
N ASP A 721 -35.75 -6.08 -34.62
CA ASP A 721 -36.63 -5.33 -35.52
C ASP A 721 -36.14 -3.93 -35.91
N ILE A 722 -35.06 -3.45 -35.27
CA ILE A 722 -34.58 -2.07 -35.48
C ILE A 722 -33.37 -2.00 -36.45
N TRP A 723 -32.69 -3.13 -36.66
CA TRP A 723 -31.38 -3.17 -37.37
C TRP A 723 -31.42 -3.63 -38.83
N LYS A 724 -32.60 -3.94 -39.37
CA LYS A 724 -32.80 -4.65 -40.65
C LYS A 724 -32.45 -3.85 -41.93
N THR A 725 -31.80 -2.69 -41.85
CA THR A 725 -31.54 -1.83 -43.01
C THR A 725 -30.07 -1.50 -43.33
N MET A 726 -29.09 -2.28 -42.81
CA MET A 726 -27.68 -1.87 -42.88
C MET A 726 -26.74 -2.90 -43.51
N ASP A 727 -25.76 -2.40 -44.28
CA ASP A 727 -24.72 -3.17 -45.00
C ASP A 727 -23.66 -3.84 -44.07
N PHE A 728 -23.74 -3.67 -42.74
CA PHE A 728 -22.85 -4.33 -41.78
C PHE A 728 -23.60 -5.04 -40.65
N GLU A 729 -24.67 -5.68 -40.94
CA GLU A 729 -25.49 -6.51 -40.04
C GLU A 729 -24.62 -7.50 -39.22
N ILE A 730 -23.60 -8.07 -39.84
CA ILE A 730 -22.70 -9.06 -39.18
C ILE A 730 -21.88 -8.44 -38.02
N ALA A 731 -21.40 -7.19 -38.17
CA ALA A 731 -20.62 -6.54 -37.16
C ALA A 731 -21.47 -6.22 -35.89
N LEU A 732 -22.69 -5.80 -36.12
CA LEU A 732 -23.66 -5.54 -35.07
C LEU A 732 -24.13 -6.85 -34.38
N GLU A 733 -24.33 -7.90 -35.14
CA GLU A 733 -24.69 -9.21 -34.63
C GLU A 733 -23.57 -9.81 -33.77
N LEU A 734 -22.31 -9.62 -34.16
CA LEU A 734 -21.15 -9.99 -33.35
C LEU A 734 -21.05 -9.16 -32.06
N PHE A 735 -21.43 -7.89 -32.10
CA PHE A 735 -21.51 -7.04 -30.94
C PHE A 735 -22.56 -7.53 -29.94
N GLU A 736 -23.76 -7.88 -30.42
CA GLU A 736 -24.83 -8.46 -29.61
C GLU A 736 -24.40 -9.79 -28.96
N LYS A 737 -23.74 -10.65 -29.74
CA LYS A 737 -23.19 -11.91 -29.22
C LYS A 737 -22.10 -11.69 -28.17
N MET A 738 -21.25 -10.68 -28.35
CA MET A 738 -20.25 -10.28 -27.37
C MET A 738 -20.91 -9.96 -26.04
N VAL A 739 -22.00 -9.18 -26.05
CA VAL A 739 -22.78 -8.84 -24.87
C VAL A 739 -23.47 -10.09 -24.29
N GLY A 740 -24.06 -10.93 -25.14
CA GLY A 740 -24.75 -12.17 -24.78
C GLY A 740 -23.84 -13.20 -24.10
N HIS A 741 -22.56 -13.25 -24.47
CA HIS A 741 -21.56 -14.11 -23.81
C HIS A 741 -20.91 -13.49 -22.56
N GLY A 742 -21.44 -12.37 -22.04
CA GLY A 742 -20.93 -11.72 -20.85
C GLY A 742 -19.57 -10.98 -21.05
N CYS A 743 -19.12 -10.87 -22.29
CA CYS A 743 -17.96 -10.07 -22.63
C CYS A 743 -18.36 -8.60 -22.70
N ALA A 744 -18.10 -7.81 -21.66
CA ALA A 744 -18.41 -6.38 -21.67
C ALA A 744 -17.68 -5.66 -22.82
N PRO A 745 -18.40 -4.98 -23.75
CA PRO A 745 -17.76 -4.16 -24.76
C PRO A 745 -16.94 -3.05 -24.12
N ASN A 746 -15.80 -2.73 -24.72
CA ASN A 746 -14.97 -1.63 -24.23
C ASN A 746 -15.13 -0.37 -25.09
N MET A 747 -14.53 0.72 -24.65
CA MET A 747 -14.55 2.01 -25.35
C MET A 747 -14.12 1.89 -26.83
N ASN A 748 -13.13 1.04 -27.14
CA ASN A 748 -12.66 0.87 -28.53
C ASN A 748 -13.70 0.18 -29.40
N THR A 749 -14.41 -0.83 -28.88
CA THR A 749 -15.47 -1.55 -29.61
C THR A 749 -16.64 -0.62 -29.94
N TYR A 750 -17.09 0.18 -28.96
CA TYR A 750 -18.10 1.20 -29.21
C TYR A 750 -17.61 2.27 -30.19
N GLY A 751 -16.36 2.75 -29.99
CA GLY A 751 -15.77 3.80 -30.83
C GLY A 751 -15.70 3.43 -32.29
N GLU A 752 -15.22 2.23 -32.63
CA GLU A 752 -15.14 1.76 -34.02
C GLU A 752 -16.55 1.70 -34.70
N LEU A 753 -17.55 1.24 -33.99
CA LEU A 753 -18.94 1.17 -34.49
C LEU A 753 -19.57 2.57 -34.61
N ILE A 754 -19.47 3.40 -33.56
CA ILE A 754 -20.09 4.75 -33.57
C ILE A 754 -19.42 5.62 -34.62
N VAL A 755 -18.09 5.65 -34.72
CA VAL A 755 -17.34 6.44 -35.72
C VAL A 755 -17.72 5.98 -37.13
N ARG A 756 -17.90 4.68 -37.35
CA ARG A 756 -18.31 4.16 -38.65
C ARG A 756 -19.75 4.56 -39.00
N LEU A 757 -20.69 4.41 -38.06
CA LEU A 757 -22.08 4.82 -38.22
C LEU A 757 -22.21 6.31 -38.54
N CYS A 758 -21.44 7.15 -37.89
CA CYS A 758 -21.33 8.58 -38.15
C CYS A 758 -20.87 8.86 -39.56
N LYS A 759 -19.84 8.13 -40.07
CA LYS A 759 -19.38 8.25 -41.46
C LYS A 759 -20.45 7.82 -42.51
N GLU A 760 -21.30 6.91 -42.16
CA GLU A 760 -22.43 6.44 -42.99
C GLU A 760 -23.72 7.27 -42.79
N ARG A 761 -23.63 8.35 -41.98
CA ARG A 761 -24.74 9.27 -41.68
C ARG A 761 -25.94 8.61 -40.99
N ASN A 762 -25.69 7.54 -40.25
CA ASN A 762 -26.72 6.87 -39.47
C ASN A 762 -26.69 7.33 -38.01
N LEU A 763 -27.16 8.55 -37.76
CA LEU A 763 -27.12 9.21 -36.47
C LEU A 763 -27.95 8.48 -35.41
N GLU A 764 -29.16 8.01 -35.78
CA GLU A 764 -30.07 7.39 -34.82
C GLU A 764 -29.47 6.15 -34.12
N VAL A 765 -28.80 5.30 -34.90
CA VAL A 765 -28.16 4.09 -34.39
C VAL A 765 -26.88 4.45 -33.62
N ALA A 766 -26.12 5.43 -34.11
CA ALA A 766 -24.91 5.90 -33.40
C ALA A 766 -25.25 6.47 -32.02
N GLN A 767 -26.35 7.22 -31.90
CA GLN A 767 -26.82 7.74 -30.61
C GLN A 767 -27.28 6.63 -29.66
N ARG A 768 -28.02 5.64 -30.14
CA ARG A 768 -28.42 4.48 -29.29
C ARG A 768 -27.23 3.71 -28.76
N LEU A 769 -26.18 3.50 -29.56
CA LEU A 769 -24.94 2.88 -29.09
C LEU A 769 -24.19 3.78 -28.08
N TYR A 770 -24.23 5.08 -28.28
CA TYR A 770 -23.64 6.05 -27.37
C TYR A 770 -24.39 6.03 -26.02
N ASP A 771 -25.71 6.01 -26.03
CA ASP A 771 -26.52 5.93 -24.79
C ASP A 771 -26.28 4.61 -24.06
N HIS A 772 -26.29 3.48 -24.78
CA HIS A 772 -25.97 2.18 -24.20
C HIS A 772 -24.54 2.14 -23.59
N MET A 773 -23.56 2.80 -24.23
CA MET A 773 -22.20 2.93 -23.70
C MET A 773 -22.18 3.68 -22.36
N ARG A 774 -22.96 4.77 -22.26
CA ARG A 774 -23.11 5.56 -21.02
C ARG A 774 -23.81 4.75 -19.92
N ASP A 775 -24.86 4.01 -20.24
CA ASP A 775 -25.60 3.17 -19.30
C ASP A 775 -24.72 2.07 -18.72
N MET A 776 -23.76 1.57 -19.50
CA MET A 776 -22.73 0.62 -19.03
C MET A 776 -21.60 1.29 -18.22
N GLY A 777 -21.67 2.58 -17.97
CA GLY A 777 -20.65 3.33 -17.21
C GLY A 777 -19.32 3.57 -17.94
N ILE A 778 -19.29 3.43 -19.26
CA ILE A 778 -18.09 3.64 -20.07
C ILE A 778 -18.08 5.09 -20.58
N SER A 779 -17.06 5.86 -20.19
CA SER A 779 -16.90 7.25 -20.66
C SER A 779 -16.38 7.29 -22.09
N PRO A 780 -17.06 8.06 -23.00
CA PRO A 780 -16.62 8.27 -24.38
C PRO A 780 -15.27 8.98 -24.45
N ASN A 781 -14.51 8.73 -25.50
CA ASN A 781 -13.28 9.46 -25.80
C ASN A 781 -13.54 10.66 -26.72
N GLU A 782 -12.50 11.47 -26.94
CA GLU A 782 -12.55 12.65 -27.80
C GLU A 782 -12.98 12.34 -29.25
N ASP A 783 -12.54 11.22 -29.83
CA ASP A 783 -12.86 10.81 -31.19
C ASP A 783 -14.35 10.49 -31.38
N ILE A 784 -14.98 9.84 -30.39
CA ILE A 784 -16.41 9.50 -30.40
C ILE A 784 -17.23 10.79 -30.36
N TYR A 785 -16.92 11.72 -29.44
CA TYR A 785 -17.62 12.98 -29.34
C TYR A 785 -17.50 13.80 -30.63
N ASN A 786 -16.28 13.99 -31.16
CA ASN A 786 -16.06 14.74 -32.39
C ASN A 786 -16.79 14.10 -33.60
N SER A 787 -16.83 12.76 -33.69
CA SER A 787 -17.54 12.06 -34.76
C SER A 787 -19.05 12.24 -34.66
N LEU A 788 -19.63 12.16 -33.46
CA LEU A 788 -21.05 12.39 -33.25
C LEU A 788 -21.44 13.85 -33.52
N VAL A 789 -20.65 14.82 -33.03
CA VAL A 789 -20.90 16.24 -33.27
C VAL A 789 -20.85 16.57 -34.77
N ASN A 790 -19.85 16.03 -35.48
CA ASN A 790 -19.77 16.22 -36.93
C ASN A 790 -20.96 15.60 -37.67
N CYS A 791 -21.33 14.38 -37.29
CA CYS A 791 -22.50 13.71 -37.88
C CYS A 791 -23.79 14.49 -37.63
N CYS A 792 -24.03 14.96 -36.40
CA CYS A 792 -25.17 15.82 -36.09
C CYS A 792 -25.18 17.11 -36.92
N CYS A 793 -24.00 17.75 -37.09
CA CYS A 793 -23.90 18.95 -37.92
C CYS A 793 -24.18 18.65 -39.40
N GLU A 794 -23.73 17.52 -39.95
CA GLU A 794 -24.00 17.10 -41.32
C GLU A 794 -25.47 16.73 -41.58
N MET A 795 -26.14 16.22 -40.54
CA MET A 795 -27.55 15.86 -40.56
C MET A 795 -28.48 17.02 -40.17
N HIS A 796 -27.95 18.22 -39.97
CA HIS A 796 -28.68 19.43 -39.57
C HIS A 796 -29.39 19.32 -38.22
N VAL A 797 -28.90 18.50 -37.28
CA VAL A 797 -29.48 18.32 -35.94
C VAL A 797 -28.60 19.08 -34.92
N TYR A 798 -28.57 20.41 -35.06
CA TYR A 798 -27.64 21.27 -34.30
C TYR A 798 -27.94 21.33 -32.78
N GLY A 799 -29.22 21.11 -32.42
CA GLY A 799 -29.61 21.10 -30.98
C GLY A 799 -28.93 20.00 -30.18
N GLU A 800 -28.83 18.80 -30.72
CA GLU A 800 -28.16 17.66 -30.09
C GLU A 800 -26.66 17.80 -30.14
N ALA A 801 -26.12 18.33 -31.23
CA ALA A 801 -24.71 18.65 -31.33
C ALA A 801 -24.24 19.62 -30.23
N ALA A 802 -25.07 20.62 -29.89
CA ALA A 802 -24.77 21.55 -28.80
C ALA A 802 -24.71 20.86 -27.42
N ILE A 803 -25.64 19.92 -27.15
CA ILE A 803 -25.64 19.12 -25.92
C ILE A 803 -24.40 18.23 -25.85
N LEU A 804 -24.02 17.61 -26.96
CA LEU A 804 -22.82 16.76 -27.05
C LEU A 804 -21.53 17.56 -26.79
N VAL A 805 -21.42 18.77 -27.35
CA VAL A 805 -20.29 19.66 -27.07
C VAL A 805 -20.22 20.08 -25.61
N HIS A 806 -21.36 20.38 -24.99
CA HIS A 806 -21.41 20.71 -23.57
C HIS A 806 -20.93 19.52 -22.70
N THR A 807 -21.45 18.32 -22.94
CA THR A 807 -21.04 17.10 -22.21
C THR A 807 -19.58 16.75 -22.47
N MET A 808 -19.05 16.99 -23.67
CA MET A 808 -17.64 16.80 -23.99
C MET A 808 -16.73 17.70 -23.15
N ILE A 809 -17.12 18.97 -23.01
CA ILE A 809 -16.39 19.96 -22.18
C ILE A 809 -16.46 19.60 -20.70
N GLU A 810 -17.60 19.18 -20.18
CA GLU A 810 -17.76 18.72 -18.79
C GLU A 810 -16.84 17.52 -18.46
N HIS A 811 -16.60 16.63 -19.43
CA HIS A 811 -15.65 15.53 -19.29
C HIS A 811 -14.18 15.93 -19.50
N GLY A 812 -13.89 17.23 -19.72
CA GLY A 812 -12.54 17.76 -19.83
C GLY A 812 -11.89 17.60 -21.22
N TYR A 813 -12.67 17.28 -22.26
CA TYR A 813 -12.20 17.21 -23.64
C TYR A 813 -12.43 18.53 -24.37
N LEU A 814 -11.53 18.85 -25.32
CA LEU A 814 -11.65 20.03 -26.16
C LEU A 814 -12.28 19.67 -27.52
N PRO A 815 -13.46 20.23 -27.86
CA PRO A 815 -14.06 19.98 -29.16
C PRO A 815 -13.18 20.48 -30.33
N ALA A 816 -13.23 19.81 -31.47
CA ALA A 816 -12.49 20.28 -32.65
C ALA A 816 -13.03 21.63 -33.11
N LEU A 817 -12.18 22.61 -33.38
CA LEU A 817 -12.59 23.95 -33.81
C LEU A 817 -13.40 23.94 -35.11
N GLU A 818 -13.13 23.02 -36.05
CA GLU A 818 -13.91 22.84 -37.28
C GLU A 818 -15.32 22.37 -37.00
N SER A 819 -15.50 21.42 -36.06
CA SER A 819 -16.82 20.93 -35.62
C SER A 819 -17.63 22.06 -34.98
N CYS A 820 -17.00 22.85 -34.12
CA CYS A 820 -17.60 24.01 -33.47
C CYS A 820 -17.96 25.10 -34.47
N LYS A 821 -17.15 25.35 -35.49
CA LYS A 821 -17.47 26.27 -36.59
C LYS A 821 -18.76 25.84 -37.31
N LEU A 822 -18.84 24.57 -37.68
CA LEU A 822 -20.05 24.02 -38.35
C LEU A 822 -21.28 24.15 -37.44
N LEU A 823 -21.13 23.86 -36.15
CA LEU A 823 -22.23 23.94 -35.20
C LEU A 823 -22.71 25.38 -34.98
N VAL A 824 -21.79 26.31 -34.73
CA VAL A 824 -22.16 27.71 -34.48
C VAL A 824 -22.80 28.32 -35.72
N CYS A 825 -22.24 28.08 -36.90
CA CYS A 825 -22.84 28.54 -38.17
C CYS A 825 -24.22 27.93 -38.40
N GLY A 826 -24.39 26.63 -38.20
CA GLY A 826 -25.66 25.96 -38.37
C GLY A 826 -26.73 26.41 -37.36
N LEU A 827 -26.38 26.65 -36.10
CA LEU A 827 -27.30 27.22 -35.12
C LEU A 827 -27.78 28.61 -35.50
N PHE A 828 -26.91 29.42 -36.11
CA PHE A 828 -27.30 30.71 -36.63
C PHE A 828 -28.15 30.60 -37.89
N ASP A 829 -27.95 29.62 -38.73
CA ASP A 829 -28.78 29.33 -39.89
C ASP A 829 -30.21 28.92 -39.49
N GLU A 830 -30.37 28.24 -38.34
CA GLU A 830 -31.66 27.89 -37.72
C GLU A 830 -32.28 29.00 -36.86
N GLU A 831 -31.75 30.20 -36.85
CA GLU A 831 -32.17 31.34 -36.04
C GLU A 831 -32.14 31.09 -34.51
N ASN A 832 -31.28 30.17 -34.07
CA ASN A 832 -31.12 29.82 -32.66
C ASN A 832 -29.91 30.54 -32.05
N ASP A 833 -29.99 31.87 -32.05
CA ASP A 833 -28.88 32.76 -31.67
C ASP A 833 -28.43 32.62 -30.20
N GLU A 834 -29.34 32.27 -29.28
CA GLU A 834 -29.00 32.09 -27.89
C GLU A 834 -28.10 30.87 -27.63
N LYS A 835 -28.48 29.72 -28.24
CA LYS A 835 -27.64 28.51 -28.12
C LYS A 835 -26.29 28.65 -28.79
N ALA A 836 -26.26 29.35 -29.95
CA ALA A 836 -25.01 29.65 -30.62
C ALA A 836 -24.04 30.46 -29.74
N LYS A 837 -24.56 31.49 -29.03
CA LYS A 837 -23.80 32.29 -28.07
C LYS A 837 -23.36 31.48 -26.85
N GLU A 838 -24.21 30.62 -26.36
CA GLU A 838 -23.90 29.74 -25.24
C GLU A 838 -22.73 28.79 -25.55
N VAL A 839 -22.79 28.07 -26.67
CA VAL A 839 -21.72 27.21 -27.16
C VAL A 839 -20.43 28.01 -27.33
N PHE A 840 -20.51 29.20 -27.93
CA PHE A 840 -19.35 30.08 -28.12
C PHE A 840 -18.72 30.53 -26.79
N CYS A 841 -19.56 30.93 -25.79
CA CYS A 841 -19.09 31.29 -24.45
C CYS A 841 -18.42 30.11 -23.73
N HIS A 842 -18.97 28.90 -23.86
CA HIS A 842 -18.37 27.68 -23.30
C HIS A 842 -16.99 27.41 -23.92
N MET A 843 -16.85 27.56 -25.20
CA MET A 843 -15.56 27.41 -25.88
C MET A 843 -14.51 28.41 -25.40
N LEU A 844 -14.87 29.68 -25.23
CA LEU A 844 -13.93 30.69 -24.75
C LEU A 844 -13.41 30.42 -23.33
N ARG A 845 -14.18 29.67 -22.51
CA ARG A 845 -13.78 29.26 -21.16
C ARG A 845 -12.85 28.04 -21.15
N CYS A 846 -12.77 27.28 -22.25
CA CYS A 846 -12.05 26.03 -22.32
C CYS A 846 -10.54 26.17 -22.56
N GLY A 847 -10.00 27.39 -22.69
CA GLY A 847 -8.56 27.62 -22.80
C GLY A 847 -7.99 27.55 -24.22
N TYR A 848 -8.83 27.68 -25.25
CA TYR A 848 -8.37 27.87 -26.62
C TYR A 848 -7.58 29.17 -26.78
N ASN A 849 -6.70 29.20 -27.83
CA ASN A 849 -6.12 30.46 -28.27
C ASN A 849 -7.22 31.35 -28.87
N TYR A 850 -7.45 32.52 -28.30
CA TYR A 850 -8.52 33.43 -28.72
C TYR A 850 -8.38 33.90 -30.18
N ASP A 851 -7.15 34.09 -30.65
CA ASP A 851 -6.88 34.44 -32.03
C ASP A 851 -7.30 33.34 -33.02
N GLU A 852 -7.07 32.08 -32.66
CA GLU A 852 -7.46 30.94 -33.50
C GLU A 852 -8.98 30.76 -33.52
N VAL A 853 -9.65 30.94 -32.36
CA VAL A 853 -11.11 30.93 -32.27
C VAL A 853 -11.71 32.06 -33.10
N ALA A 854 -11.17 33.28 -32.99
CA ALA A 854 -11.62 34.45 -33.75
C ALA A 854 -11.44 34.24 -35.25
N TRP A 855 -10.29 33.70 -35.66
CA TRP A 855 -10.01 33.37 -37.07
C TRP A 855 -10.97 32.33 -37.63
N LYS A 856 -11.10 31.18 -36.98
CA LYS A 856 -11.90 30.05 -37.51
C LYS A 856 -13.39 30.24 -37.39
N LEU A 857 -13.93 30.76 -36.32
CA LEU A 857 -15.36 30.92 -36.13
C LEU A 857 -15.90 32.25 -36.68
N LEU A 858 -15.22 33.36 -36.40
CA LEU A 858 -15.72 34.65 -36.82
C LEU A 858 -15.36 34.95 -38.29
N LEU A 859 -14.07 34.97 -38.65
CA LEU A 859 -13.65 35.28 -40.02
C LEU A 859 -14.03 34.20 -41.03
N ASP A 860 -13.60 32.97 -40.79
CA ASP A 860 -13.78 31.85 -41.71
C ASP A 860 -15.17 31.21 -41.61
N GLY A 861 -15.82 31.29 -40.49
CA GLY A 861 -17.19 30.80 -40.29
C GLY A 861 -18.27 31.80 -40.70
N LEU A 862 -18.44 32.86 -39.95
CA LEU A 862 -19.60 33.77 -40.08
C LEU A 862 -19.39 34.89 -41.09
N ILE A 863 -18.25 35.58 -41.07
CA ILE A 863 -18.01 36.73 -41.95
C ILE A 863 -17.95 36.29 -43.40
N LYS A 864 -17.25 35.22 -43.73
CA LYS A 864 -17.20 34.69 -45.11
C LYS A 864 -18.57 34.20 -45.63
N ARG A 865 -19.49 33.83 -44.75
CA ARG A 865 -20.87 33.41 -45.11
C ARG A 865 -21.84 34.57 -45.15
N GLY A 866 -21.42 35.81 -44.88
CA GLY A 866 -22.24 37.01 -44.94
C GLY A 866 -23.04 37.32 -43.68
N HIS A 867 -22.83 36.61 -42.55
CA HIS A 867 -23.48 36.83 -41.25
C HIS A 867 -22.82 37.94 -40.45
N LEU A 868 -22.66 39.13 -41.02
CA LEU A 868 -21.88 40.24 -40.45
C LEU A 868 -22.40 40.70 -39.07
N ASN A 869 -23.73 40.85 -38.92
CA ASN A 869 -24.35 41.27 -37.66
C ASN A 869 -24.10 40.26 -36.53
N ARG A 870 -24.22 38.98 -36.81
CA ARG A 870 -23.97 37.89 -35.84
C ARG A 870 -22.49 37.79 -35.47
N GLY A 871 -21.58 38.01 -36.43
CA GLY A 871 -20.14 38.11 -36.21
C GLY A 871 -19.75 39.25 -35.27
N SER A 872 -20.37 40.43 -35.47
CA SER A 872 -20.16 41.60 -34.57
C SER A 872 -20.69 41.35 -33.15
N GLU A 873 -21.81 40.64 -33.00
CA GLU A 873 -22.33 40.28 -31.66
C GLU A 873 -21.39 39.33 -30.92
N LEU A 874 -20.87 38.27 -31.58
CA LEU A 874 -19.91 37.38 -30.96
C LEU A 874 -18.58 38.05 -30.65
N LEU A 875 -18.12 39.01 -31.45
CA LEU A 875 -16.95 39.81 -31.14
C LEU A 875 -17.17 40.63 -29.83
N THR A 876 -18.36 41.25 -29.69
CA THR A 876 -18.72 41.98 -28.44
C THR A 876 -18.79 41.05 -27.23
N VAL A 877 -19.15 39.78 -27.41
CA VAL A 877 -19.10 38.77 -26.33
C VAL A 877 -17.66 38.46 -25.97
N MET A 878 -16.72 38.30 -26.92
CA MET A 878 -15.31 38.10 -26.62
C MET A 878 -14.72 39.30 -25.83
N GLU A 879 -15.04 40.53 -26.23
CA GLU A 879 -14.58 41.74 -25.54
C GLU A 879 -15.11 41.82 -24.12
N LYS A 880 -16.41 41.53 -23.91
CA LYS A 880 -17.02 41.46 -22.57
C LYS A 880 -16.40 40.39 -21.65
N MET A 881 -15.94 39.30 -22.25
CA MET A 881 -15.24 38.23 -21.49
C MET A 881 -13.76 38.54 -21.27
N GLY A 882 -13.25 39.67 -21.75
CA GLY A 882 -11.86 40.10 -21.54
C GLY A 882 -10.85 39.34 -22.39
N CYS A 883 -11.27 38.75 -23.51
CA CYS A 883 -10.39 38.06 -24.42
C CYS A 883 -9.47 39.07 -25.13
N GLN A 884 -8.18 38.98 -24.97
CA GLN A 884 -7.18 39.82 -25.64
C GLN A 884 -6.79 39.17 -26.98
N LEU A 885 -7.20 39.81 -28.07
CA LEU A 885 -6.80 39.40 -29.44
C LEU A 885 -5.51 40.12 -29.86
N HIS A 886 -4.74 39.44 -30.72
CA HIS A 886 -3.59 40.07 -31.35
C HIS A 886 -4.04 41.25 -32.23
N PRO A 887 -3.29 42.38 -32.30
CA PRO A 887 -3.69 43.58 -33.06
C PRO A 887 -4.00 43.32 -34.55
N GLU A 888 -3.29 42.39 -35.19
CA GLU A 888 -3.54 42.01 -36.57
C GLU A 888 -4.85 41.23 -36.75
N THR A 889 -5.16 40.30 -35.84
CA THR A 889 -6.43 39.56 -35.84
C THR A 889 -7.61 40.49 -35.63
N ASN A 890 -7.49 41.43 -34.71
CA ASN A 890 -8.53 42.43 -34.44
C ASN A 890 -8.74 43.37 -35.66
N ARG A 891 -7.66 43.76 -36.33
CA ARG A 891 -7.73 44.56 -37.55
C ARG A 891 -8.46 43.80 -38.66
N MET A 892 -8.11 42.58 -38.95
CA MET A 892 -8.76 41.74 -39.95
C MET A 892 -10.25 41.49 -39.70
N LEU A 893 -10.62 41.32 -38.39
CA LEU A 893 -12.02 41.18 -38.00
C LEU A 893 -12.80 42.46 -38.23
N THR A 894 -12.25 43.64 -37.87
CA THR A 894 -12.91 44.92 -38.11
C THR A 894 -13.01 45.26 -39.58
N GLU A 895 -12.01 44.99 -40.40
CA GLU A 895 -12.06 45.12 -41.83
C GLU A 895 -13.09 44.16 -42.45
N GLY A 896 -13.15 42.88 -42.01
CA GLY A 896 -14.12 41.92 -42.48
C GLY A 896 -15.56 42.25 -42.14
N LEU A 897 -15.82 42.83 -40.94
CA LEU A 897 -17.14 43.26 -40.51
C LEU A 897 -17.62 44.54 -41.19
N ASN A 898 -16.71 45.42 -41.60
CA ASN A 898 -17.05 46.69 -42.25
C ASN A 898 -17.34 46.51 -43.77
N GLY A 899 -17.24 45.27 -44.29
CA GLY A 899 -17.76 44.96 -45.65
C GLY A 899 -17.03 45.62 -46.79
N THR A 900 -15.69 45.77 -46.75
CA THR A 900 -14.83 46.19 -47.88
C THR A 900 -14.50 45.09 -48.82
#